data_b0ae74944aee07d7e84b21cd7ee0da40
#
_entry.id   b0ae74944aee07d7e84b21cd7ee0da40
#
_cell.length_a   1.000
_cell.length_b   1.000
_cell.length_c   1.000
_cell.angle_alpha   90.00
_cell.angle_beta   90.00
_cell.angle_gamma   90.00
#
_symmetry.space_group_name_H-M   'P 1'
#
loop_
_entity.id
_entity.type
_entity.pdbx_description
1 polymer ?
#
loop_
_entity_poly.entity_id
_entity_poly.type
_entity_poly.pdbx_seq_one_letter_code
_entity_poly.pdbx_strand_id
1 'polypeptide(L)'
;MDEGCSKAVEEVFIKLYEEGYIYKGSRIINWCPVCKTSLSDAEVEHEEQAGHFWHIKYPIVGTDRFLEIATTRPETMLGDTAIAVHPDDDRYKDIVGKNVLLPLVNKEIPIVADYYVDKEFGTGAVKITPAHDPNDFEVGKRHNLPEINIMNDDATINEHGGKYAGMDRYEARKAIVADLEEQGYLVKIEDHTHNVGTHDRCHTTVEPLIKQQWFVKMEELAKPAINALKTGELKFVPERFDKIYLHWLENIRDWCISRQIWWGHRIPAYYCDECGEFVVAREMPEVCPHCGCTHFTQDEDTLDTWFSSALWPFSTLGWPDSTEELDYFYPTDVLVTGYDIIFFWVIRMVFSAFAHTGKSPFHTVFIHGLVRDSQGRKMSKSLGNGIDPLEVIEQYGADALRMTLVTGNAPGNDMRFYDERVEANRNFANKVWNASRFILMNMEDKTITTPDLGELTPTDKWILSKVNTLAKDVTENMDKFELGIALQKVYDFIWDEFCDWYIELAKYRMYHADEDAKAANATLWTLKTVLANGLKLLHPFMPFVSEEIYSALMPEEESLMMSTWPQYKEEWNFAAEENVVEHMKEVIRGVRNVRAEMNVAPSRKAKAFIVCENETLRNGLEEIKISSAPLMNASEIVIQSDKEGVAEDAVSVVVTDAVVYLPLAELVDFEQEIERLKKEEAKLEKELARVNGMLGNEKFISKAPEAKINEEKAKLEKYTQMMEQVKRKTCRTSKISPAKVRKYR
;
A
#
# COMPACT_ATOMS: atom_id res chain seq x y z
N MET A 1 7.15 28.14 -12.36
CA MET A 1 6.07 28.28 -11.38
C MET A 1 4.89 28.91 -12.10
N ASP A 2 3.70 28.44 -11.80
CA ASP A 2 2.47 28.98 -12.38
C ASP A 2 2.16 30.36 -11.79
N GLU A 3 1.68 31.29 -12.61
CA GLU A 3 1.45 32.67 -12.20
C GLU A 3 0.28 32.79 -11.19
N GLY A 4 -0.81 32.05 -11.42
CA GLY A 4 -1.97 32.04 -10.52
C GLY A 4 -1.63 31.44 -9.15
N CYS A 5 -0.90 30.31 -9.12
CA CYS A 5 -0.45 29.72 -7.88
C CYS A 5 0.56 30.62 -7.13
N SER A 6 1.42 31.35 -7.85
CA SER A 6 2.35 32.33 -7.23
C SER A 6 1.60 33.47 -6.57
N LYS A 7 0.56 34.00 -7.23
CA LYS A 7 -0.34 35.01 -6.67
C LYS A 7 -1.02 34.54 -5.38
N ALA A 8 -1.48 33.29 -5.36
CA ALA A 8 -2.08 32.70 -4.17
C ALA A 8 -1.07 32.60 -3.00
N VAL A 9 0.18 32.22 -3.28
CA VAL A 9 1.24 32.13 -2.27
C VAL A 9 1.54 33.50 -1.66
N GLU A 10 1.67 34.52 -2.48
CA GLU A 10 1.90 35.91 -2.01
C GLU A 10 0.74 36.41 -1.15
N GLU A 11 -0.50 36.17 -1.60
CA GLU A 11 -1.72 36.56 -0.88
C GLU A 11 -1.78 35.91 0.51
N VAL A 12 -1.49 34.60 0.57
CA VAL A 12 -1.46 33.85 1.85
C VAL A 12 -0.39 34.38 2.79
N PHE A 13 0.83 34.61 2.27
CA PHE A 13 1.92 35.14 3.11
C PHE A 13 1.60 36.50 3.69
N ILE A 14 1.14 37.44 2.85
CA ILE A 14 0.81 38.81 3.26
C ILE A 14 -0.32 38.80 4.28
N LYS A 15 -1.41 38.07 4.00
CA LYS A 15 -2.56 37.99 4.91
C LYS A 15 -2.16 37.42 6.28
N LEU A 16 -1.42 36.31 6.33
CA LEU A 16 -0.97 35.72 7.59
C LEU A 16 0.01 36.64 8.34
N TYR A 17 0.81 37.44 7.62
CA TYR A 17 1.69 38.42 8.22
C TYR A 17 0.88 39.58 8.82
N GLU A 18 -0.07 40.15 8.12
CA GLU A 18 -0.94 41.23 8.59
C GLU A 18 -1.78 40.80 9.79
N GLU A 19 -2.23 39.56 9.84
CA GLU A 19 -2.94 38.95 10.98
C GLU A 19 -2.02 38.58 12.15
N GLY A 20 -0.70 38.74 11.98
CA GLY A 20 0.32 38.48 13.01
C GLY A 20 0.65 37.00 13.24
N TYR A 21 0.24 36.11 12.31
CA TYR A 21 0.63 34.71 12.34
C TYR A 21 2.03 34.48 11.76
N ILE A 22 2.42 35.21 10.72
CA ILE A 22 3.81 35.16 10.21
C ILE A 22 4.66 36.21 10.94
N TYR A 23 5.84 35.79 11.35
CA TYR A 23 6.84 36.66 11.98
C TYR A 23 8.25 36.23 11.63
N LYS A 24 9.21 37.17 11.68
CA LYS A 24 10.64 36.89 11.60
C LYS A 24 11.23 36.89 13.01
N GLY A 25 11.99 35.86 13.37
CA GLY A 25 12.53 35.71 14.71
C GLY A 25 13.74 34.79 14.78
N SER A 26 14.54 34.96 15.81
CA SER A 26 15.65 34.07 16.14
C SER A 26 15.14 32.91 16.98
N ARG A 27 15.26 31.69 16.45
CA ARG A 27 14.92 30.46 17.17
C ARG A 27 15.93 29.38 16.82
N ILE A 28 15.99 28.36 17.65
CA ILE A 28 16.74 27.16 17.33
C ILE A 28 15.97 26.40 16.22
N ILE A 29 16.68 26.04 15.17
CA ILE A 29 16.15 25.32 14.01
C ILE A 29 17.04 24.15 13.69
N ASN A 30 16.51 23.17 12.97
CA ASN A 30 17.29 22.11 12.34
C ASN A 30 17.99 22.69 11.11
N TRP A 31 19.31 22.54 11.05
CA TRP A 31 20.15 23.08 9.98
C TRP A 31 20.96 21.98 9.31
N CYS A 32 20.94 21.93 7.98
CA CYS A 32 21.80 21.02 7.22
C CYS A 32 23.13 21.74 6.87
N PRO A 33 24.28 21.34 7.42
CA PRO A 33 25.55 22.01 7.14
C PRO A 33 26.09 21.77 5.73
N VAL A 34 25.63 20.72 5.05
CA VAL A 34 26.03 20.40 3.66
C VAL A 34 25.16 21.18 2.67
N CYS A 35 23.84 21.15 2.83
CA CYS A 35 22.91 21.87 1.96
C CYS A 35 22.83 23.36 2.31
N LYS A 36 23.30 23.76 3.50
CA LYS A 36 23.28 25.13 4.04
C LYS A 36 21.88 25.74 4.05
N THR A 37 20.91 24.97 4.53
CA THR A 37 19.50 25.38 4.61
C THR A 37 18.86 24.88 5.89
N SER A 38 17.83 25.60 6.33
CA SER A 38 16.94 25.18 7.40
C SER A 38 16.09 24.00 6.99
N LEU A 39 15.73 23.15 7.95
CA LEU A 39 14.87 21.99 7.79
C LEU A 39 13.69 22.10 8.75
N SER A 40 12.52 21.64 8.34
CA SER A 40 11.42 21.38 9.27
C SER A 40 11.68 20.09 10.05
N ASP A 41 11.01 19.91 11.19
CA ASP A 41 11.13 18.68 11.99
C ASP A 41 10.80 17.42 11.19
N ALA A 42 9.97 17.55 10.19
CA ALA A 42 9.53 16.46 9.34
C ALA A 42 10.55 16.03 8.25
N GLU A 43 11.52 16.90 7.92
CA GLU A 43 12.62 16.60 6.99
C GLU A 43 13.82 15.95 7.70
N VAL A 44 13.69 15.70 9.01
CA VAL A 44 14.71 15.06 9.83
C VAL A 44 14.35 13.59 10.04
N GLU A 45 15.11 12.71 9.43
CA GLU A 45 15.03 11.26 9.68
C GLU A 45 15.90 10.90 10.89
N HIS A 46 15.44 9.97 11.71
CA HIS A 46 16.20 9.53 12.88
C HIS A 46 16.78 8.15 12.63
N GLU A 47 18.11 8.07 12.68
CA GLU A 47 18.86 6.84 12.51
C GLU A 47 19.57 6.44 13.79
N GLU A 48 19.52 5.15 14.12
CA GLU A 48 20.25 4.61 15.24
C GLU A 48 21.74 4.52 14.89
N GLN A 49 22.57 5.27 15.62
CA GLN A 49 24.02 5.32 15.40
C GLN A 49 24.79 4.93 16.66
N ALA A 50 25.86 4.16 16.47
CA ALA A 50 26.81 3.87 17.51
C ALA A 50 27.64 5.13 17.83
N GLY A 51 27.68 5.51 19.09
CA GLY A 51 28.41 6.65 19.60
C GLY A 51 28.92 6.36 20.99
N HIS A 52 29.18 7.43 21.75
CA HIS A 52 29.70 7.33 23.12
C HIS A 52 29.03 8.34 24.03
N PHE A 53 28.99 8.03 25.30
CA PHE A 53 28.90 9.05 26.37
C PHE A 53 30.30 9.39 26.85
N TRP A 54 30.65 10.67 26.77
CA TRP A 54 31.85 11.21 27.36
C TRP A 54 31.47 11.80 28.72
N HIS A 55 32.07 11.27 29.79
CA HIS A 55 31.87 11.70 31.16
C HIS A 55 32.93 12.72 31.51
N ILE A 56 32.53 13.96 31.83
CA ILE A 56 33.40 15.12 31.99
C ILE A 56 33.19 15.73 33.37
N LYS A 57 34.29 16.10 34.04
CA LYS A 57 34.27 16.81 35.32
C LYS A 57 34.13 18.30 35.12
N TYR A 58 33.13 18.90 35.74
CA TYR A 58 32.95 20.34 35.86
C TYR A 58 33.24 20.76 37.31
N PRO A 59 34.41 21.34 37.62
CA PRO A 59 34.77 21.73 38.98
C PRO A 59 33.83 22.78 39.55
N ILE A 60 33.36 22.60 40.79
CA ILE A 60 32.50 23.56 41.47
C ILE A 60 33.39 24.64 42.08
N VAL A 61 33.19 25.90 41.68
CA VAL A 61 34.00 27.05 42.07
C VAL A 61 34.05 27.21 43.60
N GLY A 62 35.24 27.35 44.13
CA GLY A 62 35.49 27.52 45.58
C GLY A 62 35.39 26.25 46.41
N THR A 63 35.38 25.07 45.78
CA THR A 63 35.34 23.78 46.48
C THR A 63 36.27 22.76 45.78
N ASP A 64 36.56 21.63 46.44
CA ASP A 64 37.28 20.50 45.85
C ASP A 64 36.33 19.51 45.15
N ARG A 65 35.05 19.86 45.03
CA ARG A 65 34.01 19.02 44.40
C ARG A 65 33.88 19.32 42.90
N PHE A 66 33.34 18.36 42.16
CA PHE A 66 32.98 18.54 40.77
C PHE A 66 31.59 17.92 40.48
N LEU A 67 30.94 18.38 39.41
CA LEU A 67 29.82 17.70 38.78
C LEU A 67 30.34 16.82 37.64
N GLU A 68 29.83 15.60 37.55
CA GLU A 68 30.07 14.73 36.42
C GLU A 68 28.91 14.86 35.41
N ILE A 69 29.26 15.23 34.21
CA ILE A 69 28.32 15.43 33.09
C ILE A 69 28.60 14.37 32.04
N ALA A 70 27.57 13.65 31.60
CA ALA A 70 27.65 12.75 30.44
C ALA A 70 27.05 13.41 29.21
N THR A 71 27.79 13.45 28.09
CA THR A 71 27.33 14.05 26.84
C THR A 71 27.68 13.17 25.65
N THR A 72 26.82 13.16 24.65
CA THR A 72 27.09 12.54 23.32
C THR A 72 27.75 13.52 22.35
N ARG A 73 27.83 14.82 22.72
CA ARG A 73 28.31 15.91 21.86
C ARG A 73 29.33 16.81 22.61
N PRO A 74 30.53 16.29 22.88
CA PRO A 74 31.55 17.10 23.62
C PRO A 74 32.00 18.36 22.87
N GLU A 75 31.88 18.41 21.52
CA GLU A 75 32.22 19.60 20.74
C GLU A 75 31.34 20.81 21.06
N THR A 76 30.09 20.60 21.50
CA THR A 76 29.19 21.72 21.82
C THR A 76 29.42 22.30 23.21
N MET A 77 30.21 21.62 24.08
CA MET A 77 30.46 22.07 25.44
C MET A 77 31.07 23.47 25.51
N LEU A 78 31.80 23.89 24.48
CA LEU A 78 32.41 25.23 24.42
C LEU A 78 31.36 26.35 24.49
N GLY A 79 30.11 26.05 24.14
CA GLY A 79 28.94 26.94 24.20
C GLY A 79 28.06 26.74 25.44
N ASP A 80 28.49 25.96 26.43
CA ASP A 80 27.69 25.72 27.63
C ASP A 80 27.52 27.01 28.44
N THR A 81 26.30 27.23 28.93
CA THR A 81 25.94 28.44 29.67
C THR A 81 25.38 28.15 31.06
N ALA A 82 25.05 26.90 31.37
CA ALA A 82 24.68 26.43 32.69
C ALA A 82 24.84 24.90 32.80
N ILE A 83 24.78 24.41 34.04
CA ILE A 83 24.47 23.02 34.35
C ILE A 83 23.10 22.98 35.01
N ALA A 84 22.19 22.12 34.52
CA ALA A 84 20.89 21.92 35.14
C ALA A 84 20.88 20.63 35.98
N VAL A 85 20.16 20.67 37.11
CA VAL A 85 19.90 19.55 38.01
C VAL A 85 18.41 19.54 38.36
N HIS A 86 17.87 18.39 38.73
CA HIS A 86 16.45 18.30 39.12
C HIS A 86 16.24 18.99 40.48
N PRO A 87 15.19 19.83 40.67
CA PRO A 87 14.96 20.55 41.94
C PRO A 87 14.82 19.63 43.16
N ASP A 88 14.28 18.43 42.98
CA ASP A 88 14.05 17.46 44.04
C ASP A 88 15.16 16.40 44.17
N ASP A 89 16.33 16.63 43.54
CA ASP A 89 17.48 15.73 43.65
C ASP A 89 18.35 16.13 44.87
N ASP A 90 18.29 15.30 45.90
CA ASP A 90 19.02 15.53 47.14
C ASP A 90 20.55 15.55 46.96
N ARG A 91 21.08 14.95 45.88
CA ARG A 91 22.53 14.95 45.60
C ARG A 91 23.09 16.34 45.30
N TYR A 92 22.22 17.22 44.78
CA TYR A 92 22.65 18.50 44.20
C TYR A 92 22.01 19.74 44.86
N LYS A 93 21.09 19.58 45.81
CA LYS A 93 20.38 20.71 46.46
C LYS A 93 21.32 21.76 47.10
N ASP A 94 22.46 21.33 47.62
CA ASP A 94 23.42 22.20 48.29
C ASP A 94 24.29 23.03 47.34
N ILE A 95 24.25 22.74 46.06
CA ILE A 95 25.08 23.40 45.03
C ILE A 95 24.26 24.21 44.01
N VAL A 96 22.94 24.14 44.00
CA VAL A 96 22.09 25.00 43.19
C VAL A 96 22.39 26.48 43.49
N GLY A 97 22.59 27.29 42.46
CA GLY A 97 22.93 28.69 42.55
C GLY A 97 24.44 28.96 42.72
N LYS A 98 25.27 27.91 42.85
CA LYS A 98 26.74 28.05 42.74
C LYS A 98 27.17 28.00 41.28
N ASN A 99 28.44 28.30 41.01
CA ASN A 99 29.03 28.21 39.68
C ASN A 99 29.92 26.96 39.57
N VAL A 100 30.01 26.43 38.33
CA VAL A 100 31.07 25.52 37.93
C VAL A 100 32.01 26.19 36.94
N LEU A 101 33.24 25.70 36.88
CA LEU A 101 34.21 26.11 35.87
C LEU A 101 34.01 25.24 34.63
N LEU A 102 33.69 25.86 33.49
CA LEU A 102 33.61 25.19 32.22
C LEU A 102 35.01 24.74 31.76
N PRO A 103 35.28 23.43 31.64
CA PRO A 103 36.62 22.96 31.26
C PRO A 103 37.06 23.53 29.91
N LEU A 104 38.35 23.64 29.68
CA LEU A 104 39.02 24.18 28.48
C LEU A 104 38.75 25.66 28.20
N VAL A 105 37.56 26.17 28.51
CA VAL A 105 37.19 27.60 28.34
C VAL A 105 37.54 28.45 29.55
N ASN A 106 37.59 27.83 30.73
CA ASN A 106 37.88 28.50 32.02
C ASN A 106 36.89 29.62 32.38
N LYS A 107 35.61 29.46 31.97
CA LYS A 107 34.53 30.40 32.27
C LYS A 107 33.64 29.83 33.38
N GLU A 108 33.23 30.68 34.30
CA GLU A 108 32.23 30.30 35.31
C GLU A 108 30.82 30.30 34.69
N ILE A 109 30.06 29.21 34.91
CA ILE A 109 28.65 29.05 34.50
C ILE A 109 27.81 28.58 35.69
N PRO A 110 26.55 29.04 35.85
CA PRO A 110 25.72 28.73 37.00
C PRO A 110 25.18 27.29 36.98
N ILE A 111 24.89 26.78 38.19
CA ILE A 111 24.10 25.58 38.41
C ILE A 111 22.66 26.02 38.65
N VAL A 112 21.73 25.59 37.76
CA VAL A 112 20.31 25.92 37.83
C VAL A 112 19.46 24.68 38.17
N ALA A 113 18.30 24.88 38.79
CA ALA A 113 17.36 23.80 39.07
C ALA A 113 16.22 23.84 38.03
N ASP A 114 16.02 22.75 37.28
CA ASP A 114 14.96 22.66 36.28
C ASP A 114 14.34 21.26 36.25
N TYR A 115 13.02 21.19 36.17
CA TYR A 115 12.26 19.94 36.09
C TYR A 115 12.45 19.16 34.76
N TYR A 116 13.12 19.75 33.78
CA TYR A 116 13.54 19.10 32.55
C TYR A 116 14.50 17.92 32.83
N VAL A 117 15.32 18.01 33.86
CA VAL A 117 16.34 17.00 34.18
C VAL A 117 15.67 15.75 34.77
N ASP A 118 15.95 14.60 34.20
CA ASP A 118 15.59 13.31 34.79
C ASP A 118 16.69 12.91 35.78
N LYS A 119 16.35 12.88 37.07
CA LYS A 119 17.29 12.54 38.17
C LYS A 119 17.72 11.07 38.17
N GLU A 120 16.97 10.18 37.52
CA GLU A 120 17.27 8.76 37.42
C GLU A 120 18.09 8.42 36.19
N PHE A 121 18.23 9.37 35.24
CA PHE A 121 18.97 9.15 33.99
C PHE A 121 20.40 9.66 34.08
N GLY A 122 21.38 8.83 33.73
CA GLY A 122 22.79 9.18 33.69
C GLY A 122 23.33 9.68 35.04
N THR A 123 23.94 10.87 35.06
CA THR A 123 24.46 11.47 36.27
C THR A 123 23.42 12.26 37.05
N GLY A 124 22.25 12.54 36.49
CA GLY A 124 21.23 13.45 37.05
C GLY A 124 21.61 14.92 36.95
N ALA A 125 22.67 15.26 36.23
CA ALA A 125 23.10 16.62 35.91
C ALA A 125 23.33 16.73 34.38
N VAL A 126 22.79 17.79 33.77
CA VAL A 126 22.81 17.99 32.31
C VAL A 126 23.48 19.34 32.00
N LYS A 127 24.42 19.36 31.06
CA LYS A 127 24.95 20.60 30.50
C LYS A 127 23.86 21.31 29.68
N ILE A 128 23.80 22.60 29.73
CA ILE A 128 22.84 23.43 29.01
C ILE A 128 23.57 24.27 27.96
N THR A 129 23.29 23.94 26.68
CA THR A 129 23.87 24.62 25.51
C THR A 129 22.73 25.17 24.64
N PRO A 130 22.11 26.30 24.98
CA PRO A 130 20.91 26.81 24.35
C PRO A 130 20.99 26.97 22.82
N ALA A 131 22.19 27.23 22.30
CA ALA A 131 22.37 27.42 20.85
C ALA A 131 22.48 26.13 20.05
N HIS A 132 22.59 24.93 20.69
CA HIS A 132 22.89 23.67 20.02
C HIS A 132 22.00 22.49 20.42
N ASP A 133 20.99 22.72 21.25
CA ASP A 133 19.97 21.70 21.61
C ASP A 133 18.61 22.37 21.83
N PRO A 134 17.52 21.87 21.21
CA PRO A 134 16.19 22.45 21.34
C PRO A 134 15.63 22.45 22.77
N ASN A 135 15.95 21.43 23.56
CA ASN A 135 15.50 21.37 24.95
C ASN A 135 16.31 22.33 25.83
N ASP A 136 17.62 22.40 25.61
CA ASP A 136 18.49 23.36 26.30
C ASP A 136 18.10 24.80 25.97
N PHE A 137 17.63 25.07 24.76
CA PHE A 137 17.10 26.38 24.36
C PHE A 137 15.88 26.78 25.21
N GLU A 138 14.96 25.88 25.48
CA GLU A 138 13.79 26.15 26.32
C GLU A 138 14.21 26.32 27.81
N VAL A 139 15.17 25.53 28.31
CA VAL A 139 15.77 25.74 29.64
C VAL A 139 16.46 27.11 29.69
N GLY A 140 17.21 27.45 28.65
CA GLY A 140 17.87 28.73 28.50
C GLY A 140 16.92 29.90 28.61
N LYS A 141 15.77 29.86 27.96
CA LYS A 141 14.71 30.87 28.06
C LYS A 141 14.15 30.99 29.48
N ARG A 142 13.81 29.87 30.12
CA ARG A 142 13.25 29.87 31.49
C ARG A 142 14.22 30.49 32.52
N HIS A 143 15.52 30.28 32.32
CA HIS A 143 16.57 30.77 33.24
C HIS A 143 17.30 32.00 32.71
N ASN A 144 16.84 32.57 31.58
CA ASN A 144 17.45 33.74 30.95
C ASN A 144 18.98 33.59 30.73
N LEU A 145 19.39 32.41 30.21
CA LEU A 145 20.78 32.07 29.92
C LEU A 145 21.24 32.66 28.58
N PRO A 146 22.52 32.99 28.42
CA PRO A 146 23.07 33.42 27.13
C PRO A 146 23.01 32.31 26.08
N GLU A 147 22.81 32.69 24.82
CA GLU A 147 22.82 31.82 23.66
C GLU A 147 24.16 31.95 22.95
N ILE A 148 25.09 31.01 23.16
CA ILE A 148 26.44 31.05 22.58
C ILE A 148 26.51 30.02 21.43
N ASN A 149 26.38 30.49 20.18
CA ASN A 149 26.60 29.68 19.01
C ASN A 149 28.12 29.51 18.77
N ILE A 150 28.57 28.25 18.67
CA ILE A 150 29.98 27.90 18.43
C ILE A 150 30.25 27.34 17.04
N MET A 151 29.25 27.25 16.18
CA MET A 151 29.40 26.66 14.84
C MET A 151 29.05 27.66 13.75
N ASN A 152 29.77 27.57 12.64
CA ASN A 152 29.43 28.18 11.36
C ASN A 152 28.35 27.36 10.61
N ASP A 153 27.86 27.90 9.49
CA ASP A 153 26.82 27.29 8.67
C ASP A 153 27.23 25.94 8.03
N ASP A 154 28.51 25.68 7.92
CA ASP A 154 29.08 24.43 7.42
C ASP A 154 29.50 23.47 8.57
N ALA A 155 29.06 23.76 9.78
CA ALA A 155 29.38 23.04 11.02
C ALA A 155 30.89 23.00 11.37
N THR A 156 31.70 23.91 10.83
CA THR A 156 33.00 24.17 11.37
C THR A 156 32.87 25.00 12.65
N ILE A 157 33.79 24.83 13.61
CA ILE A 157 33.81 25.62 14.83
C ILE A 157 34.15 27.09 14.50
N ASN A 158 33.36 28.02 15.03
CA ASN A 158 33.58 29.47 14.83
C ASN A 158 34.60 30.06 15.86
N GLU A 159 34.76 31.39 15.87
CA GLU A 159 35.70 32.11 16.75
C GLU A 159 35.42 31.89 18.24
N HIS A 160 34.18 31.60 18.65
CA HIS A 160 33.84 31.32 20.07
C HIS A 160 34.42 29.98 20.53
N GLY A 161 34.82 29.10 19.65
CA GLY A 161 35.50 27.84 19.96
C GLY A 161 37.01 27.99 20.26
N GLY A 162 37.55 29.22 20.25
CA GLY A 162 38.94 29.49 20.60
C GLY A 162 39.96 28.74 19.75
N LYS A 163 40.81 27.92 20.36
CA LYS A 163 41.84 27.16 19.60
C LYS A 163 41.31 26.12 18.62
N TYR A 164 40.03 25.75 18.72
CA TYR A 164 39.39 24.80 17.82
C TYR A 164 38.71 25.50 16.63
N ALA A 165 38.76 26.83 16.55
CA ALA A 165 38.13 27.59 15.46
C ALA A 165 38.64 27.12 14.09
N GLY A 166 37.75 26.96 13.14
CA GLY A 166 38.03 26.49 11.78
C GLY A 166 38.08 24.96 11.63
N MET A 167 38.06 24.18 12.73
CA MET A 167 37.99 22.72 12.65
C MET A 167 36.58 22.24 12.29
N ASP A 168 36.49 21.15 11.50
CA ASP A 168 35.24 20.41 11.38
C ASP A 168 34.74 19.90 12.73
N ARG A 169 33.43 19.85 12.94
CA ARG A 169 32.80 19.45 14.22
C ARG A 169 33.32 18.12 14.78
N TYR A 170 33.59 17.13 13.93
CA TYR A 170 34.07 15.82 14.36
C TYR A 170 35.57 15.81 14.64
N GLU A 171 36.34 16.59 13.91
CA GLU A 171 37.76 16.81 14.21
C GLU A 171 37.94 17.61 15.53
N ALA A 172 37.11 18.63 15.72
CA ALA A 172 37.06 19.38 16.98
C ALA A 172 36.66 18.47 18.14
N ARG A 173 35.69 17.59 18.00
CA ARG A 173 35.29 16.60 19.01
C ARG A 173 36.48 15.76 19.44
N LYS A 174 37.24 15.20 18.50
CA LYS A 174 38.46 14.41 18.81
C LYS A 174 39.52 15.24 19.59
N ALA A 175 39.78 16.47 19.14
CA ALA A 175 40.74 17.34 19.77
C ALA A 175 40.30 17.76 21.19
N ILE A 176 39.03 18.10 21.37
CA ILE A 176 38.44 18.44 22.67
C ILE A 176 38.54 17.26 23.64
N VAL A 177 38.21 16.07 23.23
CA VAL A 177 38.30 14.86 24.08
C VAL A 177 39.74 14.58 24.50
N ALA A 178 40.71 14.72 23.58
CA ALA A 178 42.14 14.56 23.91
C ALA A 178 42.63 15.60 24.93
N ASP A 179 42.22 16.86 24.77
CA ASP A 179 42.59 17.92 25.72
C ASP A 179 41.91 17.74 27.08
N LEU A 180 40.68 17.23 27.14
CA LEU A 180 39.99 16.89 28.38
C LEU A 180 40.69 15.75 29.12
N GLU A 181 41.20 14.76 28.39
CA GLU A 181 42.00 13.67 28.95
C GLU A 181 43.34 14.16 29.48
N GLU A 182 44.08 14.94 28.69
CA GLU A 182 45.37 15.51 29.07
C GLU A 182 45.29 16.38 30.36
N GLN A 183 44.19 17.17 30.44
CA GLN A 183 43.96 18.05 31.61
C GLN A 183 43.27 17.36 32.80
N GLY A 184 42.93 16.06 32.66
CA GLY A 184 42.32 15.26 33.72
C GLY A 184 40.84 15.55 34.00
N TYR A 185 40.13 16.19 33.04
CA TYR A 185 38.70 16.41 33.11
C TYR A 185 37.87 15.25 32.57
N LEU A 186 38.41 14.38 31.70
CA LEU A 186 37.75 13.19 31.23
C LEU A 186 37.71 12.10 32.30
N VAL A 187 36.53 11.61 32.66
CA VAL A 187 36.33 10.55 33.67
C VAL A 187 36.38 9.19 33.04
N LYS A 188 35.54 8.98 32.03
CA LYS A 188 35.42 7.74 31.24
C LYS A 188 34.75 8.01 29.92
N ILE A 189 34.90 7.05 29.00
CA ILE A 189 34.13 6.96 27.74
C ILE A 189 33.31 5.69 27.85
N GLU A 190 32.01 5.78 27.57
CA GLU A 190 31.08 4.66 27.63
C GLU A 190 30.39 4.51 26.28
N ASP A 191 30.39 3.29 25.72
CA ASP A 191 29.72 3.02 24.46
C ASP A 191 28.20 3.25 24.60
N HIS A 192 27.61 3.98 23.66
CA HIS A 192 26.20 4.32 23.66
C HIS A 192 25.65 4.35 22.26
N THR A 193 24.49 3.74 22.07
CA THR A 193 23.74 3.84 20.82
C THR A 193 22.58 4.81 21.01
N HIS A 194 22.45 5.77 20.12
CA HIS A 194 21.41 6.79 20.21
C HIS A 194 20.88 7.17 18.82
N ASN A 195 19.67 7.71 18.79
CA ASN A 195 19.04 8.20 17.57
C ASN A 195 19.62 9.56 17.21
N VAL A 196 20.16 9.66 15.99
CA VAL A 196 20.72 10.89 15.43
C VAL A 196 19.82 11.38 14.32
N GLY A 197 19.46 12.66 14.33
CA GLY A 197 18.72 13.29 13.25
C GLY A 197 19.59 13.47 12.01
N THR A 198 19.13 13.01 10.86
CA THR A 198 19.79 13.18 9.57
C THR A 198 18.85 13.84 8.57
N HIS A 199 19.40 14.56 7.60
CA HIS A 199 18.62 15.17 6.53
C HIS A 199 18.20 14.12 5.51
N ASP A 200 16.93 14.01 5.19
CA ASP A 200 16.33 13.00 4.29
C ASP A 200 16.96 12.94 2.89
N ARG A 201 17.53 14.05 2.40
CA ARG A 201 18.12 14.15 1.06
C ARG A 201 19.59 13.79 0.98
N CYS A 202 20.40 14.26 1.93
CA CYS A 202 21.86 14.09 1.88
C CYS A 202 22.42 13.20 3.00
N HIS A 203 21.56 12.70 3.89
CA HIS A 203 21.89 11.82 5.02
C HIS A 203 22.96 12.40 5.96
N THR A 204 23.15 13.72 5.93
CA THR A 204 24.09 14.41 6.84
C THR A 204 23.41 14.61 8.17
N THR A 205 24.17 14.40 9.26
CA THR A 205 23.71 14.72 10.62
C THR A 205 23.33 16.20 10.71
N VAL A 206 22.10 16.44 11.13
CA VAL A 206 21.52 17.78 11.30
C VAL A 206 22.15 18.48 12.51
N GLU A 207 22.39 19.78 12.41
CA GLU A 207 22.84 20.62 13.51
C GLU A 207 21.71 21.54 13.99
N PRO A 208 21.27 21.43 15.24
CA PRO A 208 20.47 22.48 15.84
C PRO A 208 21.27 23.79 15.99
N LEU A 209 20.80 24.84 15.31
CA LEU A 209 21.44 26.17 15.33
C LEU A 209 20.43 27.27 15.57
N ILE A 210 20.80 28.31 16.29
CA ILE A 210 20.01 29.55 16.41
C ILE A 210 20.21 30.38 15.15
N LYS A 211 19.12 30.64 14.44
CA LYS A 211 19.15 31.51 13.26
C LYS A 211 17.87 32.36 13.19
N GLN A 212 18.00 33.52 12.58
CA GLN A 212 16.86 34.36 12.25
C GLN A 212 16.16 33.80 11.02
N GLN A 213 14.91 33.40 11.17
CA GLN A 213 14.11 32.76 10.14
C GLN A 213 12.67 33.30 10.15
N TRP A 214 11.89 32.99 9.09
CA TRP A 214 10.45 33.27 9.05
C TRP A 214 9.68 32.07 9.59
N PHE A 215 8.69 32.38 10.46
CA PHE A 215 7.86 31.36 11.13
C PHE A 215 6.38 31.67 10.99
N VAL A 216 5.57 30.61 10.99
CA VAL A 216 4.11 30.67 11.16
C VAL A 216 3.75 30.18 12.56
N LYS A 217 2.97 31.00 13.30
CA LYS A 217 2.37 30.58 14.58
C LYS A 217 1.25 29.59 14.31
N MET A 218 1.41 28.37 14.77
CA MET A 218 0.53 27.27 14.37
C MET A 218 -0.60 26.97 15.33
N GLU A 219 -0.49 27.34 16.61
CA GLU A 219 -1.43 26.95 17.66
C GLU A 219 -2.89 27.31 17.33
N GLU A 220 -3.14 28.56 16.95
CA GLU A 220 -4.51 29.02 16.61
C GLU A 220 -5.00 28.45 15.27
N LEU A 221 -4.10 28.30 14.29
CA LEU A 221 -4.43 27.74 12.97
C LEU A 221 -4.76 26.24 13.04
N ALA A 222 -4.23 25.51 14.04
CA ALA A 222 -4.52 24.09 14.24
C ALA A 222 -5.92 23.81 14.80
N LYS A 223 -6.51 24.74 15.56
CA LYS A 223 -7.79 24.54 16.25
C LYS A 223 -8.96 24.19 15.31
N PRO A 224 -9.19 24.91 14.19
CA PRO A 224 -10.22 24.56 13.24
C PRO A 224 -10.00 23.16 12.63
N ALA A 225 -8.74 22.82 12.32
CA ALA A 225 -8.38 21.51 11.77
C ALA A 225 -8.69 20.36 12.74
N ILE A 226 -8.38 20.53 14.02
CA ILE A 226 -8.74 19.56 15.08
C ILE A 226 -10.26 19.43 15.18
N ASN A 227 -10.97 20.55 15.15
CA ASN A 227 -12.43 20.56 15.26
C ASN A 227 -13.11 19.88 14.08
N ALA A 228 -12.62 20.07 12.85
CA ALA A 228 -13.17 19.45 11.65
C ALA A 228 -13.21 17.91 11.75
N LEU A 229 -12.14 17.29 12.28
CA LEU A 229 -12.13 15.86 12.54
C LEU A 229 -13.12 15.45 13.65
N LYS A 230 -13.14 16.20 14.76
CA LYS A 230 -14.01 15.90 15.91
C LYS A 230 -15.51 16.02 15.60
N THR A 231 -15.87 16.90 14.68
CA THR A 231 -17.27 17.11 14.23
C THR A 231 -17.65 16.18 13.07
N GLY A 232 -16.71 15.50 12.45
CA GLY A 232 -16.94 14.65 11.28
C GLY A 232 -17.05 15.41 9.97
N GLU A 233 -16.70 16.71 9.93
CA GLU A 233 -16.55 17.49 8.70
C GLU A 233 -15.40 16.97 7.84
N LEU A 234 -14.35 16.46 8.48
CA LEU A 234 -13.23 15.73 7.89
C LEU A 234 -13.20 14.31 8.43
N LYS A 235 -12.97 13.31 7.57
CA LYS A 235 -12.85 11.89 7.93
C LYS A 235 -11.62 11.25 7.28
N PHE A 236 -10.99 10.33 7.99
CA PHE A 236 -9.94 9.47 7.42
C PHE A 236 -10.46 8.07 7.13
N VAL A 237 -10.08 7.54 6.00
CA VAL A 237 -10.26 6.12 5.67
C VAL A 237 -8.88 5.50 5.43
N PRO A 238 -8.45 4.55 6.28
CA PRO A 238 -9.13 4.05 7.49
C PRO A 238 -8.98 5.00 8.70
N GLU A 239 -9.96 4.97 9.60
CA GLU A 239 -10.10 5.81 10.81
C GLU A 239 -8.87 5.78 11.74
N ARG A 240 -8.07 4.70 11.70
CA ARG A 240 -6.84 4.59 12.54
C ARG A 240 -5.87 5.76 12.37
N PHE A 241 -5.92 6.47 11.24
CA PHE A 241 -5.05 7.63 10.95
C PHE A 241 -5.51 8.92 11.63
N ASP A 242 -6.71 8.96 12.19
CA ASP A 242 -7.20 10.08 13.03
C ASP A 242 -6.26 10.36 14.18
N LYS A 243 -5.72 9.29 14.81
CA LYS A 243 -4.76 9.42 15.93
C LYS A 243 -3.46 10.09 15.52
N ILE A 244 -2.96 9.77 14.31
CA ILE A 244 -1.74 10.38 13.80
C ILE A 244 -1.98 11.85 13.48
N TYR A 245 -3.08 12.17 12.82
CA TYR A 245 -3.48 13.53 12.49
C TYR A 245 -3.64 14.40 13.75
N LEU A 246 -4.37 13.91 14.75
CA LEU A 246 -4.56 14.63 16.02
C LEU A 246 -3.25 14.79 16.79
N HIS A 247 -2.42 13.74 16.87
CA HIS A 247 -1.14 13.80 17.57
C HIS A 247 -0.26 14.94 17.06
N TRP A 248 -0.16 15.09 15.73
CA TRP A 248 0.62 16.16 15.13
C TRP A 248 0.03 17.56 15.39
N LEU A 249 -1.29 17.70 15.32
CA LEU A 249 -1.96 18.99 15.55
C LEU A 249 -1.96 19.41 17.02
N GLU A 250 -2.13 18.49 17.96
CA GLU A 250 -2.15 18.77 19.40
C GLU A 250 -0.75 19.08 19.95
N ASN A 251 0.31 18.64 19.26
CA ASN A 251 1.71 18.91 19.60
C ASN A 251 2.40 19.85 18.60
N ILE A 252 1.63 20.60 17.83
CA ILE A 252 2.19 21.41 16.74
C ILE A 252 3.02 22.57 17.29
N ARG A 253 4.18 22.79 16.68
CA ARG A 253 5.08 23.91 16.97
C ARG A 253 5.03 24.92 15.83
N ASP A 254 5.57 26.13 16.08
CA ASP A 254 5.72 27.15 15.05
C ASP A 254 6.53 26.59 13.87
N TRP A 255 6.01 26.79 12.68
CA TRP A 255 6.59 26.25 11.47
C TRP A 255 7.59 27.20 10.85
N CYS A 256 8.87 26.81 10.73
CA CYS A 256 9.88 27.52 9.98
C CYS A 256 9.59 27.39 8.47
N ILE A 257 9.29 28.51 7.82
CA ILE A 257 8.88 28.54 6.40
C ILE A 257 9.94 29.08 5.45
N SER A 258 11.05 29.62 5.92
CA SER A 258 12.14 30.10 5.06
C SER A 258 13.14 29.00 4.72
N ARG A 259 13.64 28.99 3.48
CA ARG A 259 14.63 28.06 2.95
C ARG A 259 15.69 28.83 2.18
N GLN A 260 16.95 28.43 2.33
CA GLN A 260 18.12 29.00 1.63
C GLN A 260 18.39 28.14 0.38
N ILE A 261 17.44 28.10 -0.55
CA ILE A 261 17.51 27.32 -1.79
C ILE A 261 17.26 28.21 -3.01
N TRP A 262 17.81 27.81 -4.16
CA TRP A 262 17.69 28.57 -5.39
C TRP A 262 16.29 28.58 -5.99
N TRP A 263 15.59 27.44 -5.97
CA TRP A 263 14.28 27.26 -6.57
C TRP A 263 13.17 27.30 -5.53
N GLY A 264 12.27 28.25 -5.65
CA GLY A 264 11.13 28.40 -4.76
C GLY A 264 10.43 29.75 -4.92
N HIS A 265 9.31 29.95 -4.23
CA HIS A 265 8.66 31.25 -4.12
C HIS A 265 9.49 32.15 -3.18
N ARG A 266 9.99 33.27 -3.69
CA ARG A 266 10.71 34.25 -2.84
C ARG A 266 9.78 34.84 -1.80
N ILE A 267 10.32 35.09 -0.61
CA ILE A 267 9.59 35.73 0.46
C ILE A 267 9.30 37.19 0.05
N PRO A 268 8.03 37.67 0.11
CA PRO A 268 7.65 38.99 -0.30
C PRO A 268 7.93 40.04 0.80
N ALA A 269 9.18 40.08 1.26
CA ALA A 269 9.68 41.03 2.24
C ALA A 269 10.85 41.82 1.66
N TYR A 270 10.83 43.13 1.81
CA TYR A 270 11.78 44.07 1.20
C TYR A 270 12.50 44.85 2.31
N TYR A 271 13.81 44.72 2.42
CA TYR A 271 14.66 45.40 3.42
C TYR A 271 15.10 46.73 2.85
N CYS A 272 14.89 47.79 3.60
CA CYS A 272 15.43 49.08 3.29
C CYS A 272 16.97 49.08 3.43
N ASP A 273 17.69 49.46 2.40
CA ASP A 273 19.17 49.41 2.37
C ASP A 273 19.81 50.43 3.32
N GLU A 274 19.06 51.48 3.77
CA GLU A 274 19.58 52.48 4.72
C GLU A 274 19.28 52.18 6.19
N CYS A 275 18.02 51.85 6.53
CA CYS A 275 17.62 51.65 7.93
C CYS A 275 17.56 50.20 8.37
N GLY A 276 17.60 49.22 7.41
CA GLY A 276 17.52 47.81 7.70
C GLY A 276 16.12 47.30 8.09
N GLU A 277 15.14 48.18 8.23
CA GLU A 277 13.73 47.79 8.46
C GLU A 277 13.14 47.14 7.19
N PHE A 278 12.20 46.26 7.37
CA PHE A 278 11.57 45.57 6.23
C PHE A 278 10.07 45.87 6.10
N VAL A 279 9.59 45.76 4.86
CA VAL A 279 8.18 45.89 4.50
C VAL A 279 7.74 44.61 3.80
N VAL A 280 6.61 44.05 4.21
CA VAL A 280 5.97 42.93 3.51
C VAL A 280 4.96 43.49 2.54
N ALA A 281 5.13 43.20 1.24
CA ALA A 281 4.27 43.72 0.16
C ALA A 281 4.30 42.81 -1.06
N ARG A 282 3.28 42.91 -1.94
CA ARG A 282 3.25 42.17 -3.22
C ARG A 282 4.33 42.65 -4.18
N GLU A 283 4.53 43.94 -4.21
CA GLU A 283 5.55 44.59 -5.05
C GLU A 283 6.53 45.38 -4.18
N MET A 284 7.73 45.62 -4.73
CA MET A 284 8.74 46.40 -4.05
C MET A 284 8.23 47.80 -3.76
N PRO A 285 8.28 48.25 -2.48
CA PRO A 285 7.84 49.60 -2.12
C PRO A 285 8.64 50.70 -2.84
N GLU A 286 7.99 51.78 -3.23
CA GLU A 286 8.67 52.93 -3.81
C GLU A 286 9.48 53.71 -2.79
N VAL A 287 8.96 53.80 -1.54
CA VAL A 287 9.58 54.58 -0.47
C VAL A 287 9.48 53.86 0.87
N CYS A 288 10.56 53.86 1.63
CA CYS A 288 10.57 53.28 2.97
C CYS A 288 9.71 54.12 3.95
N PRO A 289 8.69 53.53 4.60
CA PRO A 289 7.83 54.24 5.54
C PRO A 289 8.57 54.72 6.81
N HIS A 290 9.75 54.19 7.08
CA HIS A 290 10.53 54.52 8.30
C HIS A 290 11.53 55.64 8.07
N CYS A 291 12.25 55.66 6.93
CA CYS A 291 13.33 56.63 6.70
C CYS A 291 13.26 57.42 5.39
N GLY A 292 12.31 57.04 4.48
CA GLY A 292 12.14 57.72 3.19
C GLY A 292 13.09 57.26 2.09
N CYS A 293 13.93 56.27 2.32
CA CYS A 293 14.81 55.68 1.31
C CYS A 293 14.00 54.99 0.19
N THR A 294 14.51 54.98 -1.04
CA THR A 294 13.90 54.37 -2.22
C THR A 294 14.61 53.10 -2.69
N HIS A 295 15.59 52.64 -1.94
CA HIS A 295 16.37 51.44 -2.29
C HIS A 295 16.03 50.32 -1.30
N PHE A 296 15.68 49.16 -1.89
CA PHE A 296 15.30 47.95 -1.16
C PHE A 296 15.99 46.73 -1.74
N THR A 297 16.31 45.81 -0.85
CA THR A 297 16.73 44.45 -1.22
C THR A 297 15.64 43.45 -0.78
N GLN A 298 15.10 42.65 -1.70
CA GLN A 298 14.14 41.61 -1.37
C GLN A 298 14.84 40.50 -0.59
N ASP A 299 14.14 39.88 0.36
CA ASP A 299 14.62 38.70 1.11
C ASP A 299 15.15 37.64 0.15
N GLU A 300 16.35 37.10 0.42
CA GLU A 300 17.01 36.12 -0.44
C GLU A 300 16.44 34.72 -0.27
N ASP A 301 15.79 34.46 0.88
CA ASP A 301 15.20 33.17 1.19
C ASP A 301 13.94 32.90 0.35
N THR A 302 13.70 31.63 0.10
CA THR A 302 12.46 31.13 -0.50
C THR A 302 11.57 30.46 0.53
N LEU A 303 10.29 30.32 0.19
CA LEU A 303 9.34 29.61 1.04
C LEU A 303 9.54 28.09 0.95
N ASP A 304 9.29 27.42 2.07
CA ASP A 304 9.17 25.96 2.12
C ASP A 304 8.21 25.46 1.05
N THR A 305 8.59 24.43 0.30
CA THR A 305 7.77 23.79 -0.72
C THR A 305 6.36 23.44 -0.20
N TRP A 306 6.26 23.04 1.05
CA TRP A 306 4.98 22.69 1.66
C TRP A 306 4.08 23.90 1.92
N PHE A 307 4.62 25.11 1.88
CA PHE A 307 3.81 26.33 1.98
C PHE A 307 2.90 26.51 0.76
N SER A 308 3.44 26.40 -0.43
CA SER A 308 2.67 26.44 -1.67
C SER A 308 1.81 25.18 -1.85
N SER A 309 2.34 24.00 -1.51
CA SER A 309 1.61 22.72 -1.58
C SER A 309 0.37 22.69 -0.69
N ALA A 310 0.36 23.42 0.43
CA ALA A 310 -0.79 23.55 1.32
C ALA A 310 -1.99 24.24 0.66
N LEU A 311 -1.77 25.01 -0.41
CA LEU A 311 -2.80 25.78 -1.09
C LEU A 311 -3.46 25.02 -2.24
N TRP A 312 -2.94 23.83 -2.58
CA TRP A 312 -3.38 23.04 -3.72
C TRP A 312 -4.90 22.94 -3.91
N PRO A 313 -5.72 22.64 -2.88
CA PRO A 313 -7.15 22.42 -3.06
C PRO A 313 -7.90 23.63 -3.63
N PHE A 314 -7.39 24.84 -3.46
CA PHE A 314 -8.08 26.06 -3.89
C PHE A 314 -7.23 26.95 -4.83
N SER A 315 -5.90 26.95 -4.71
CA SER A 315 -5.04 27.75 -5.60
C SER A 315 -5.06 27.26 -7.05
N THR A 316 -5.16 25.94 -7.26
CA THR A 316 -5.27 25.36 -8.61
C THR A 316 -6.63 25.61 -9.28
N LEU A 317 -7.62 26.01 -8.51
CA LEU A 317 -8.94 26.37 -8.98
C LEU A 317 -9.12 27.91 -9.15
N GLY A 318 -8.01 28.66 -9.03
CA GLY A 318 -7.96 30.09 -9.33
C GLY A 318 -8.03 31.04 -8.12
N TRP A 319 -8.15 30.52 -6.89
CA TRP A 319 -8.10 31.38 -5.69
C TRP A 319 -6.77 32.19 -5.68
N PRO A 320 -6.75 33.50 -5.32
CA PRO A 320 -7.77 34.26 -4.56
C PRO A 320 -8.88 34.85 -5.42
N ASP A 321 -8.87 34.70 -6.73
CA ASP A 321 -9.96 35.17 -7.58
C ASP A 321 -11.18 34.24 -7.45
N SER A 322 -12.38 34.79 -7.70
CA SER A 322 -13.60 33.98 -7.79
C SER A 322 -13.73 33.45 -9.21
N THR A 323 -13.60 32.10 -9.37
CA THR A 323 -13.71 31.40 -10.65
C THR A 323 -14.87 30.41 -10.64
N GLU A 324 -15.36 30.04 -11.82
CA GLU A 324 -16.42 29.03 -11.96
C GLU A 324 -15.92 27.66 -11.45
N GLU A 325 -14.63 27.33 -11.67
CA GLU A 325 -14.01 26.11 -11.20
C GLU A 325 -13.95 26.06 -9.67
N LEU A 326 -13.58 27.17 -9.02
CA LEU A 326 -13.55 27.24 -7.55
C LEU A 326 -14.94 27.10 -6.95
N ASP A 327 -15.93 27.75 -7.53
CA ASP A 327 -17.32 27.69 -7.03
C ASP A 327 -17.94 26.30 -7.22
N TYR A 328 -17.53 25.56 -8.27
CA TYR A 328 -18.09 24.24 -8.57
C TYR A 328 -17.36 23.09 -7.85
N PHE A 329 -16.01 23.08 -7.87
CA PHE A 329 -15.22 21.95 -7.39
C PHE A 329 -14.74 22.05 -5.94
N TYR A 330 -14.82 23.24 -5.33
CA TYR A 330 -14.35 23.44 -3.96
C TYR A 330 -15.51 23.63 -2.96
N PRO A 331 -15.52 22.92 -1.81
CA PRO A 331 -14.60 21.87 -1.37
C PRO A 331 -14.68 20.61 -2.22
N THR A 332 -13.59 19.84 -2.28
CA THR A 332 -13.58 18.54 -2.96
C THR A 332 -14.13 17.43 -2.05
N ASP A 333 -14.48 16.26 -2.63
CA ASP A 333 -15.06 15.16 -1.86
C ASP A 333 -13.99 14.29 -1.19
N VAL A 334 -12.98 13.87 -1.97
CA VAL A 334 -11.97 12.91 -1.53
C VAL A 334 -10.56 13.35 -1.90
N LEU A 335 -9.68 13.42 -0.90
CA LEU A 335 -8.23 13.48 -1.09
C LEU A 335 -7.65 12.07 -0.98
N VAL A 336 -6.86 11.65 -1.97
CA VAL A 336 -6.14 10.36 -1.95
C VAL A 336 -4.65 10.62 -1.74
N THR A 337 -4.05 10.03 -0.71
CA THR A 337 -2.64 10.23 -0.40
C THR A 337 -2.04 9.07 0.40
N GLY A 338 -0.71 9.00 0.47
CA GLY A 338 0.02 8.10 1.36
C GLY A 338 -0.02 8.56 2.82
N TYR A 339 0.15 7.63 3.74
CA TYR A 339 0.17 7.95 5.18
C TYR A 339 1.40 8.76 5.60
N ASP A 340 2.48 8.70 4.86
CA ASP A 340 3.76 9.34 5.15
C ASP A 340 3.75 10.86 4.98
N ILE A 341 2.75 11.40 4.26
CA ILE A 341 2.60 12.85 4.07
C ILE A 341 1.35 13.44 4.73
N ILE A 342 0.75 12.76 5.70
CA ILE A 342 -0.37 13.32 6.48
C ILE A 342 0.07 14.62 7.15
N PHE A 343 1.23 14.64 7.82
CA PHE A 343 1.76 15.82 8.47
C PHE A 343 2.21 16.90 7.46
N PHE A 344 2.95 16.48 6.44
CA PHE A 344 3.54 17.42 5.48
C PHE A 344 2.48 18.13 4.64
N TRP A 345 1.46 17.41 4.20
CA TRP A 345 0.53 17.89 3.20
C TRP A 345 -0.91 18.00 3.70
N VAL A 346 -1.49 16.93 4.24
CA VAL A 346 -2.91 16.92 4.64
C VAL A 346 -3.19 17.98 5.69
N ILE A 347 -2.44 17.98 6.80
CA ILE A 347 -2.61 18.94 7.90
C ILE A 347 -2.48 20.36 7.38
N ARG A 348 -1.48 20.61 6.53
CA ARG A 348 -1.21 21.95 5.98
C ARG A 348 -2.29 22.41 5.04
N MET A 349 -2.84 21.56 4.19
CA MET A 349 -4.00 21.89 3.38
C MET A 349 -5.23 22.24 4.23
N VAL A 350 -5.49 21.47 5.28
CA VAL A 350 -6.68 21.68 6.12
C VAL A 350 -6.61 23.01 6.86
N PHE A 351 -5.50 23.31 7.57
CA PHE A 351 -5.44 24.59 8.29
C PHE A 351 -5.39 25.79 7.35
N SER A 352 -4.68 25.68 6.20
CA SER A 352 -4.64 26.77 5.20
C SER A 352 -6.04 27.04 4.62
N ALA A 353 -6.78 25.97 4.31
CA ALA A 353 -8.14 26.10 3.81
C ALA A 353 -9.05 26.83 4.82
N PHE A 354 -9.04 26.44 6.07
CA PHE A 354 -9.81 27.15 7.10
C PHE A 354 -9.39 28.62 7.27
N ALA A 355 -8.08 28.90 7.24
CA ALA A 355 -7.56 30.26 7.38
C ALA A 355 -7.96 31.19 6.22
N HIS A 356 -8.09 30.65 5.00
CA HIS A 356 -8.28 31.49 3.81
C HIS A 356 -9.67 31.39 3.18
N THR A 357 -10.34 30.24 3.29
CA THR A 357 -11.67 30.00 2.72
C THR A 357 -12.75 29.78 3.77
N GLY A 358 -12.38 29.52 5.03
CA GLY A 358 -13.31 29.24 6.12
C GLY A 358 -13.99 27.87 6.05
N LYS A 359 -13.55 26.96 5.15
CA LYS A 359 -14.15 25.65 4.93
C LYS A 359 -13.08 24.57 4.94
N SER A 360 -13.48 23.32 5.26
CA SER A 360 -12.64 22.15 5.01
C SER A 360 -12.33 22.02 3.52
N PRO A 361 -11.10 21.68 3.12
CA PRO A 361 -10.75 21.57 1.70
C PRO A 361 -11.34 20.34 1.03
N PHE A 362 -11.64 19.30 1.80
CA PHE A 362 -12.20 18.01 1.36
C PHE A 362 -12.91 17.35 2.54
N HIS A 363 -13.84 16.45 2.22
CA HIS A 363 -14.62 15.72 3.22
C HIS A 363 -13.89 14.46 3.72
N THR A 364 -13.30 13.69 2.80
CA THR A 364 -12.67 12.40 3.10
C THR A 364 -11.21 12.39 2.70
N VAL A 365 -10.34 11.91 3.59
CA VAL A 365 -8.95 11.60 3.29
C VAL A 365 -8.80 10.08 3.17
N PHE A 366 -8.67 9.60 1.95
CA PHE A 366 -8.42 8.18 1.68
C PHE A 366 -6.92 7.92 1.68
N ILE A 367 -6.47 7.13 2.65
CA ILE A 367 -5.06 6.81 2.84
C ILE A 367 -4.74 5.48 2.18
N HIS A 368 -3.79 5.50 1.25
CA HIS A 368 -3.18 4.29 0.69
C HIS A 368 -1.84 3.96 1.37
N GLY A 369 -1.41 2.71 1.25
CA GLY A 369 -0.07 2.29 1.67
C GLY A 369 0.99 2.60 0.62
N LEU A 370 2.26 2.37 0.97
CA LEU A 370 3.38 2.54 0.07
C LEU A 370 3.65 1.25 -0.71
N VAL A 371 4.08 1.42 -1.97
CA VAL A 371 4.58 0.31 -2.77
C VAL A 371 6.04 0.04 -2.38
N ARG A 372 6.32 -1.19 -1.99
CA ARG A 372 7.65 -1.66 -1.59
C ARG A 372 8.19 -2.66 -2.60
N ASP A 373 9.50 -2.85 -2.61
CA ASP A 373 10.11 -3.89 -3.43
C ASP A 373 9.68 -5.31 -2.99
N SER A 374 10.07 -6.33 -3.72
CA SER A 374 9.74 -7.73 -3.43
C SER A 374 10.25 -8.22 -2.07
N GLN A 375 11.28 -7.57 -1.50
CA GLN A 375 11.82 -7.85 -0.17
C GLN A 375 11.11 -7.05 0.94
N GLY A 376 10.21 -6.14 0.59
CA GLY A 376 9.47 -5.30 1.53
C GLY A 376 10.22 -4.02 1.94
N ARG A 377 11.31 -3.65 1.26
CA ARG A 377 12.05 -2.43 1.53
C ARG A 377 11.40 -1.24 0.84
N LYS A 378 11.47 -0.06 1.45
CA LYS A 378 11.06 1.20 0.82
C LYS A 378 11.88 1.42 -0.44
N MET A 379 11.23 1.78 -1.54
CA MET A 379 11.91 2.13 -2.77
C MET A 379 12.60 3.49 -2.62
N SER A 380 13.88 3.56 -3.00
CA SER A 380 14.64 4.81 -2.99
C SER A 380 15.66 4.83 -4.12
N LYS A 381 16.05 6.04 -4.55
CA LYS A 381 17.09 6.23 -5.56
C LYS A 381 18.44 5.71 -5.08
N SER A 382 18.74 5.85 -3.80
CA SER A 382 20.00 5.40 -3.18
C SER A 382 20.16 3.88 -3.19
N LEU A 383 19.05 3.13 -3.04
CA LEU A 383 19.06 1.67 -3.08
C LEU A 383 18.98 1.10 -4.51
N GLY A 384 18.65 1.94 -5.50
CA GLY A 384 18.48 1.50 -6.89
C GLY A 384 17.38 0.44 -7.06
N ASN A 385 16.42 0.37 -6.14
CA ASN A 385 15.33 -0.60 -6.14
C ASN A 385 13.98 0.02 -6.59
N GLY A 386 14.03 1.22 -7.16
CA GLY A 386 12.86 1.86 -7.76
C GLY A 386 12.40 1.11 -9.00
N ILE A 387 11.09 0.98 -9.17
CA ILE A 387 10.45 0.39 -10.34
C ILE A 387 9.84 1.52 -11.14
N ASP A 388 10.23 1.64 -12.41
CA ASP A 388 9.64 2.61 -13.32
C ASP A 388 8.27 2.09 -13.81
N PRO A 389 7.15 2.76 -13.49
CA PRO A 389 5.84 2.32 -13.95
C PRO A 389 5.71 2.33 -15.49
N LEU A 390 6.45 3.18 -16.21
CA LEU A 390 6.40 3.23 -17.67
C LEU A 390 7.02 1.97 -18.29
N GLU A 391 8.12 1.45 -17.73
CA GLU A 391 8.71 0.18 -18.17
C GLU A 391 7.75 -0.99 -17.93
N VAL A 392 7.05 -1.00 -16.79
CA VAL A 392 6.04 -2.01 -16.48
C VAL A 392 4.85 -1.92 -17.45
N ILE A 393 4.40 -0.70 -17.78
CA ILE A 393 3.32 -0.46 -18.75
C ILE A 393 3.71 -0.94 -20.15
N GLU A 394 4.94 -0.68 -20.59
CA GLU A 394 5.43 -1.15 -21.88
C GLU A 394 5.46 -2.68 -21.97
N GLN A 395 5.83 -3.35 -20.89
CA GLN A 395 5.94 -4.81 -20.85
C GLN A 395 4.60 -5.53 -20.66
N TYR A 396 3.72 -5.01 -19.82
CA TYR A 396 2.50 -5.72 -19.38
C TYR A 396 1.19 -5.00 -19.73
N GLY A 397 1.24 -3.73 -20.07
CA GLY A 397 0.07 -2.88 -20.29
C GLY A 397 -0.38 -2.13 -19.03
N ALA A 398 -0.98 -0.94 -19.23
CA ALA A 398 -1.42 -0.07 -18.16
C ALA A 398 -2.51 -0.70 -17.28
N ASP A 399 -3.47 -1.42 -17.87
CA ASP A 399 -4.54 -2.10 -17.14
C ASP A 399 -4.02 -3.16 -16.16
N ALA A 400 -2.99 -3.91 -16.57
CA ALA A 400 -2.36 -4.92 -15.70
C ALA A 400 -1.69 -4.28 -14.48
N LEU A 401 -0.96 -3.18 -14.67
CA LEU A 401 -0.36 -2.43 -13.57
C LEU A 401 -1.41 -1.85 -12.64
N ARG A 402 -2.43 -1.15 -13.18
CA ARG A 402 -3.51 -0.53 -12.40
C ARG A 402 -4.24 -1.57 -11.53
N MET A 403 -4.61 -2.69 -12.12
CA MET A 403 -5.24 -3.79 -11.40
C MET A 403 -4.33 -4.35 -10.29
N THR A 404 -3.03 -4.49 -10.56
CA THR A 404 -2.06 -5.00 -9.58
C THR A 404 -1.96 -4.11 -8.36
N LEU A 405 -1.99 -2.78 -8.55
CA LEU A 405 -1.91 -1.81 -7.46
C LEU A 405 -3.14 -1.82 -6.54
N VAL A 406 -4.28 -2.30 -7.01
CA VAL A 406 -5.52 -2.39 -6.21
C VAL A 406 -5.76 -3.79 -5.66
N THR A 407 -5.38 -4.84 -6.40
CA THR A 407 -5.68 -6.24 -6.03
C THR A 407 -5.07 -6.63 -4.69
N GLY A 408 -5.92 -7.06 -3.77
CA GLY A 408 -5.50 -7.58 -2.45
C GLY A 408 -5.00 -6.51 -1.48
N ASN A 409 -5.18 -5.22 -1.81
CA ASN A 409 -4.81 -4.12 -0.94
C ASN A 409 -5.97 -3.70 -0.04
N ALA A 410 -5.66 -3.51 1.25
CA ALA A 410 -6.52 -2.83 2.19
C ALA A 410 -6.03 -1.38 2.39
N PRO A 411 -6.95 -0.42 2.61
CA PRO A 411 -6.59 0.99 2.82
C PRO A 411 -5.51 1.18 3.90
N GLY A 412 -4.51 1.98 3.60
CA GLY A 412 -3.41 2.33 4.50
C GLY A 412 -2.38 1.23 4.76
N ASN A 413 -2.43 0.10 4.07
CA ASN A 413 -1.44 -0.97 4.19
C ASN A 413 -0.45 -0.94 3.02
N ASP A 414 0.84 -1.13 3.34
CA ASP A 414 1.88 -1.26 2.34
C ASP A 414 1.70 -2.54 1.51
N MET A 415 2.07 -2.46 0.25
CA MET A 415 2.09 -3.62 -0.64
C MET A 415 3.50 -3.91 -1.15
N ARG A 416 3.80 -5.21 -1.36
CA ARG A 416 5.01 -5.62 -2.08
C ARG A 416 4.69 -5.79 -3.55
N PHE A 417 5.55 -5.24 -4.39
CA PHE A 417 5.43 -5.37 -5.84
C PHE A 417 6.12 -6.64 -6.31
N TYR A 418 5.43 -7.39 -7.17
CA TYR A 418 5.92 -8.62 -7.81
C TYR A 418 5.50 -8.63 -9.28
N ASP A 419 6.44 -8.86 -10.19
CA ASP A 419 6.18 -8.93 -11.63
C ASP A 419 5.19 -10.05 -12.00
N GLU A 420 5.24 -11.17 -11.27
CA GLU A 420 4.33 -12.30 -11.48
C GLU A 420 2.86 -11.92 -11.24
N ARG A 421 2.59 -10.98 -10.35
CA ARG A 421 1.23 -10.45 -10.14
C ARG A 421 0.77 -9.61 -11.32
N VAL A 422 1.67 -8.79 -11.88
CA VAL A 422 1.36 -7.98 -13.06
C VAL A 422 1.07 -8.89 -14.26
N GLU A 423 1.88 -9.94 -14.44
CA GLU A 423 1.67 -10.95 -15.48
C GLU A 423 0.33 -11.68 -15.32
N ALA A 424 -0.05 -12.06 -14.10
CA ALA A 424 -1.33 -12.69 -13.83
C ALA A 424 -2.51 -11.77 -14.22
N ASN A 425 -2.41 -10.48 -13.91
CA ASN A 425 -3.43 -9.49 -14.26
C ASN A 425 -3.47 -9.18 -15.77
N ARG A 426 -2.34 -9.22 -16.46
CA ARG A 426 -2.29 -9.20 -17.93
C ARG A 426 -3.03 -10.41 -18.52
N ASN A 427 -2.83 -11.58 -17.94
CA ASN A 427 -3.52 -12.81 -18.39
C ASN A 427 -5.04 -12.72 -18.14
N PHE A 428 -5.47 -12.03 -17.08
CA PHE A 428 -6.88 -11.72 -16.87
C PHE A 428 -7.43 -10.80 -17.97
N ALA A 429 -6.74 -9.71 -18.30
CA ALA A 429 -7.13 -8.85 -19.42
C ALA A 429 -7.25 -9.62 -20.73
N ASN A 430 -6.30 -10.51 -21.02
CA ASN A 430 -6.35 -11.39 -22.19
C ASN A 430 -7.55 -12.35 -22.16
N LYS A 431 -7.94 -12.86 -20.98
CA LYS A 431 -9.13 -13.72 -20.86
C LYS A 431 -10.40 -12.94 -21.16
N VAL A 432 -10.53 -11.72 -20.59
CA VAL A 432 -11.67 -10.83 -20.88
C VAL A 432 -11.75 -10.54 -22.38
N TRP A 433 -10.63 -10.17 -22.99
CA TRP A 433 -10.55 -9.92 -24.44
C TRP A 433 -11.01 -11.11 -25.29
N ASN A 434 -10.47 -12.29 -25.00
CA ASN A 434 -10.80 -13.50 -25.78
C ASN A 434 -12.28 -13.92 -25.60
N ALA A 435 -12.82 -13.81 -24.39
CA ALA A 435 -14.23 -14.07 -24.12
C ALA A 435 -15.13 -13.08 -24.87
N SER A 436 -14.79 -11.81 -24.84
CA SER A 436 -15.52 -10.75 -25.56
C SER A 436 -15.47 -10.94 -27.06
N ARG A 437 -14.29 -11.26 -27.61
CA ARG A 437 -14.13 -11.58 -29.02
C ARG A 437 -15.01 -12.77 -29.43
N PHE A 438 -15.05 -13.83 -28.63
CA PHE A 438 -15.94 -14.98 -28.88
C PHE A 438 -17.40 -14.54 -28.91
N ILE A 439 -17.85 -13.71 -28.00
CA ILE A 439 -19.22 -13.20 -27.92
C ILE A 439 -19.54 -12.35 -29.17
N LEU A 440 -18.69 -11.38 -29.49
CA LEU A 440 -18.86 -10.49 -30.65
C LEU A 440 -18.96 -11.25 -31.96
N MET A 441 -18.11 -12.26 -32.18
CA MET A 441 -18.16 -13.12 -33.37
C MET A 441 -19.48 -13.91 -33.48
N ASN A 442 -20.11 -14.29 -32.37
CA ASN A 442 -21.39 -14.98 -32.35
C ASN A 442 -22.60 -14.03 -32.50
N MET A 443 -22.38 -12.72 -32.37
CA MET A 443 -23.39 -11.66 -32.56
C MET A 443 -23.35 -11.06 -33.96
N GLU A 444 -22.25 -11.27 -34.71
CA GLU A 444 -22.09 -10.75 -36.06
C GLU A 444 -23.27 -11.09 -36.94
N ASP A 445 -23.79 -10.12 -37.69
CA ASP A 445 -24.96 -10.23 -38.58
C ASP A 445 -26.28 -10.65 -37.91
N LYS A 446 -26.38 -10.63 -36.57
CA LYS A 446 -27.61 -10.97 -35.84
C LYS A 446 -28.31 -9.75 -35.28
N THR A 447 -29.62 -9.68 -35.48
CA THR A 447 -30.47 -8.70 -34.79
C THR A 447 -30.86 -9.27 -33.43
N ILE A 448 -30.30 -8.66 -32.36
CA ILE A 448 -30.56 -9.06 -30.97
C ILE A 448 -31.66 -8.15 -30.43
N THR A 449 -32.75 -8.74 -29.98
CA THR A 449 -33.89 -8.03 -29.38
C THR A 449 -33.98 -8.33 -27.88
N THR A 450 -34.49 -7.39 -27.11
CA THR A 450 -34.73 -7.61 -25.67
C THR A 450 -35.85 -8.67 -25.50
N PRO A 451 -35.56 -9.79 -24.84
CA PRO A 451 -36.56 -10.83 -24.59
C PRO A 451 -37.48 -10.43 -23.41
N ASP A 452 -38.67 -11.04 -23.39
CA ASP A 452 -39.46 -11.05 -22.16
C ASP A 452 -38.76 -11.92 -21.09
N LEU A 453 -38.92 -11.60 -19.81
CA LEU A 453 -38.30 -12.37 -18.70
C LEU A 453 -38.70 -13.87 -18.71
N GLY A 454 -39.89 -14.21 -19.28
CA GLY A 454 -40.36 -15.59 -19.46
C GLY A 454 -39.64 -16.36 -20.58
N GLU A 455 -38.97 -15.67 -21.50
CA GLU A 455 -38.17 -16.27 -22.57
C GLU A 455 -36.74 -16.59 -22.15
N LEU A 456 -36.29 -16.02 -21.00
CA LEU A 456 -35.00 -16.32 -20.44
C LEU A 456 -34.92 -17.73 -19.89
N THR A 457 -33.86 -18.44 -20.22
CA THR A 457 -33.58 -19.77 -19.69
C THR A 457 -33.09 -19.70 -18.23
N PRO A 458 -33.16 -20.81 -17.46
CA PRO A 458 -32.65 -20.79 -16.08
C PRO A 458 -31.17 -20.37 -15.99
N THR A 459 -30.33 -20.69 -16.96
CA THR A 459 -28.93 -20.27 -17.00
C THR A 459 -28.77 -18.77 -17.29
N ASP A 460 -29.65 -18.20 -18.13
CA ASP A 460 -29.66 -16.78 -18.43
C ASP A 460 -30.10 -15.99 -17.19
N LYS A 461 -31.17 -16.43 -16.52
CA LYS A 461 -31.65 -15.83 -15.28
C LYS A 461 -30.61 -15.91 -14.16
N TRP A 462 -29.93 -17.05 -14.02
CA TRP A 462 -28.85 -17.23 -13.04
C TRP A 462 -27.74 -16.19 -13.21
N ILE A 463 -27.20 -16.01 -14.41
CA ILE A 463 -26.09 -15.09 -14.61
C ILE A 463 -26.51 -13.62 -14.52
N LEU A 464 -27.75 -13.29 -14.91
CA LEU A 464 -28.33 -11.97 -14.70
C LEU A 464 -28.49 -11.66 -13.22
N SER A 465 -28.94 -12.62 -12.41
CA SER A 465 -29.04 -12.48 -10.96
C SER A 465 -27.66 -12.30 -10.32
N LYS A 466 -26.65 -13.04 -10.78
CA LYS A 466 -25.27 -12.90 -10.32
C LYS A 466 -24.68 -11.51 -10.60
N VAL A 467 -24.81 -11.00 -11.84
CA VAL A 467 -24.30 -9.65 -12.18
C VAL A 467 -25.09 -8.55 -11.47
N ASN A 468 -26.37 -8.76 -11.23
CA ASN A 468 -27.23 -7.85 -10.48
C ASN A 468 -26.79 -7.72 -9.01
N THR A 469 -26.54 -8.84 -8.35
CA THR A 469 -25.98 -8.89 -6.98
C THR A 469 -24.58 -8.30 -6.96
N LEU A 470 -23.74 -8.60 -7.96
CA LEU A 470 -22.41 -8.03 -8.09
C LEU A 470 -22.44 -6.51 -8.16
N ALA A 471 -23.35 -5.92 -8.94
CA ALA A 471 -23.49 -4.46 -9.07
C ALA A 471 -23.77 -3.81 -7.71
N LYS A 472 -24.65 -4.39 -6.90
CA LYS A 472 -24.93 -3.95 -5.54
C LYS A 472 -23.70 -4.05 -4.65
N ASP A 473 -23.10 -5.23 -4.61
CA ASP A 473 -21.95 -5.53 -3.74
C ASP A 473 -20.74 -4.66 -4.05
N VAL A 474 -20.43 -4.46 -5.34
CA VAL A 474 -19.32 -3.60 -5.78
C VAL A 474 -19.57 -2.16 -5.38
N THR A 475 -20.79 -1.65 -5.61
CA THR A 475 -21.16 -0.28 -5.22
C THR A 475 -20.98 -0.08 -3.70
N GLU A 476 -21.52 -0.99 -2.88
CA GLU A 476 -21.39 -0.90 -1.42
C GLU A 476 -19.94 -0.94 -0.94
N ASN A 477 -19.07 -1.75 -1.57
CA ASN A 477 -17.65 -1.80 -1.20
C ASN A 477 -16.88 -0.56 -1.68
N MET A 478 -17.21 -0.02 -2.87
CA MET A 478 -16.59 1.21 -3.36
C MET A 478 -16.97 2.42 -2.49
N ASP A 479 -18.24 2.52 -2.06
CA ASP A 479 -18.71 3.56 -1.13
C ASP A 479 -17.99 3.52 0.23
N LYS A 480 -17.52 2.33 0.63
CA LYS A 480 -16.69 2.13 1.85
C LYS A 480 -15.20 2.26 1.59
N PHE A 481 -14.77 2.58 0.38
CA PHE A 481 -13.36 2.59 -0.04
C PHE A 481 -12.66 1.23 0.05
N GLU A 482 -13.41 0.13 0.02
CA GLU A 482 -12.90 -1.25 0.01
C GLU A 482 -12.59 -1.70 -1.42
N LEU A 483 -11.77 -0.92 -2.14
CA LEU A 483 -11.53 -1.07 -3.58
C LEU A 483 -10.95 -2.44 -3.94
N GLY A 484 -10.07 -3.01 -3.11
CA GLY A 484 -9.50 -4.33 -3.32
C GLY A 484 -10.55 -5.45 -3.24
N ILE A 485 -11.55 -5.30 -2.36
CA ILE A 485 -12.66 -6.26 -2.22
C ILE A 485 -13.61 -6.12 -3.42
N ALA A 486 -13.96 -4.89 -3.80
CA ALA A 486 -14.78 -4.61 -4.97
C ALA A 486 -14.18 -5.24 -6.24
N LEU A 487 -12.89 -5.00 -6.47
CA LEU A 487 -12.17 -5.55 -7.62
C LEU A 487 -12.12 -7.09 -7.60
N GLN A 488 -11.88 -7.71 -6.44
CA GLN A 488 -11.87 -9.17 -6.32
C GLN A 488 -13.21 -9.79 -6.71
N LYS A 489 -14.32 -9.20 -6.29
CA LYS A 489 -15.66 -9.65 -6.67
C LYS A 489 -15.90 -9.55 -8.18
N VAL A 490 -15.45 -8.46 -8.81
CA VAL A 490 -15.52 -8.31 -10.28
C VAL A 490 -14.66 -9.35 -10.98
N TYR A 491 -13.45 -9.60 -10.49
CA TYR A 491 -12.55 -10.62 -11.01
C TYR A 491 -13.19 -12.02 -10.96
N ASP A 492 -13.65 -12.43 -9.77
CA ASP A 492 -14.23 -13.76 -9.54
C ASP A 492 -15.48 -13.97 -10.42
N PHE A 493 -16.33 -12.94 -10.53
CA PHE A 493 -17.51 -13.00 -11.39
C PHE A 493 -17.13 -13.19 -12.87
N ILE A 494 -16.22 -12.36 -13.40
CA ILE A 494 -15.85 -12.42 -14.81
C ILE A 494 -15.10 -13.72 -15.11
N TRP A 495 -14.14 -14.09 -14.27
CA TRP A 495 -13.30 -15.26 -14.49
C TRP A 495 -14.08 -16.56 -14.33
N ASP A 496 -14.68 -16.75 -13.15
CA ASP A 496 -15.32 -18.01 -12.79
C ASP A 496 -16.76 -18.10 -13.34
N GLU A 497 -17.65 -17.17 -12.94
CA GLU A 497 -19.07 -17.31 -13.22
C GLU A 497 -19.39 -17.08 -14.72
N PHE A 498 -18.86 -16.00 -15.28
CA PHE A 498 -19.16 -15.62 -16.65
C PHE A 498 -18.36 -16.44 -17.67
N CYS A 499 -17.01 -16.43 -17.58
CA CYS A 499 -16.17 -17.09 -18.59
C CYS A 499 -16.18 -18.62 -18.45
N ASP A 500 -15.98 -19.16 -17.24
CA ASP A 500 -15.80 -20.61 -17.07
C ASP A 500 -17.12 -21.38 -17.04
N TRP A 501 -18.22 -20.71 -16.67
CA TRP A 501 -19.52 -21.38 -16.60
C TRP A 501 -20.51 -20.85 -17.61
N TYR A 502 -20.92 -19.58 -17.56
CA TYR A 502 -22.05 -19.12 -18.38
C TYR A 502 -21.76 -19.22 -19.87
N ILE A 503 -20.62 -18.74 -20.34
CA ILE A 503 -20.25 -18.83 -21.75
C ILE A 503 -20.29 -20.29 -22.23
N GLU A 504 -19.78 -21.23 -21.44
CA GLU A 504 -19.77 -22.64 -21.80
C GLU A 504 -21.18 -23.23 -21.84
N LEU A 505 -22.05 -22.87 -20.89
CA LEU A 505 -23.46 -23.29 -20.88
C LEU A 505 -24.26 -22.70 -22.07
N ALA A 506 -23.91 -21.45 -22.46
CA ALA A 506 -24.57 -20.75 -23.56
C ALA A 506 -24.26 -21.35 -24.95
N LYS A 507 -23.09 -22.00 -25.11
CA LYS A 507 -22.64 -22.55 -26.41
C LYS A 507 -23.65 -23.44 -27.08
N TYR A 508 -24.32 -24.30 -26.33
CA TYR A 508 -25.31 -25.20 -26.90
C TYR A 508 -26.39 -24.44 -27.67
N ARG A 509 -27.01 -23.44 -27.05
CA ARG A 509 -28.09 -22.64 -27.64
C ARG A 509 -27.62 -21.77 -28.79
N MET A 510 -26.43 -21.22 -28.70
CA MET A 510 -25.84 -20.41 -29.78
C MET A 510 -25.60 -21.25 -31.06
N TYR A 511 -25.17 -22.50 -30.88
CA TYR A 511 -24.87 -23.38 -32.01
C TYR A 511 -26.08 -24.13 -32.56
N HIS A 512 -27.21 -24.18 -31.83
CA HIS A 512 -28.48 -24.83 -32.21
C HIS A 512 -29.60 -23.78 -32.26
N ALA A 513 -29.30 -22.58 -32.77
CA ALA A 513 -30.25 -21.47 -32.84
C ALA A 513 -31.45 -21.77 -33.80
N ASP A 514 -31.28 -22.70 -34.72
CA ASP A 514 -32.32 -23.22 -35.62
C ASP A 514 -33.36 -24.10 -34.91
N GLU A 515 -33.03 -24.71 -33.78
CA GLU A 515 -33.95 -25.50 -32.96
C GLU A 515 -34.89 -24.62 -32.13
N ASP A 516 -34.36 -23.51 -31.56
CA ASP A 516 -35.12 -22.53 -30.76
C ASP A 516 -34.51 -21.13 -30.91
N ALA A 517 -34.99 -20.38 -31.87
CA ALA A 517 -34.52 -19.02 -32.16
C ALA A 517 -34.80 -18.04 -31.04
N LYS A 518 -35.86 -18.24 -30.23
CA LYS A 518 -36.16 -17.35 -29.10
C LYS A 518 -35.17 -17.54 -27.94
N ALA A 519 -34.90 -18.79 -27.56
CA ALA A 519 -33.92 -19.10 -26.55
C ALA A 519 -32.50 -18.65 -26.99
N ALA A 520 -32.17 -18.80 -28.28
CA ALA A 520 -30.90 -18.31 -28.82
C ALA A 520 -30.79 -16.78 -28.74
N ASN A 521 -31.85 -16.04 -29.09
CA ASN A 521 -31.88 -14.57 -28.93
C ASN A 521 -31.76 -14.15 -27.48
N ALA A 522 -32.50 -14.81 -26.58
CA ALA A 522 -32.43 -14.53 -25.13
C ALA A 522 -31.02 -14.73 -24.58
N THR A 523 -30.35 -15.82 -24.97
CA THR A 523 -28.97 -16.12 -24.59
C THR A 523 -27.97 -15.08 -25.14
N LEU A 524 -28.10 -14.66 -26.39
CA LEU A 524 -27.24 -13.61 -26.98
C LEU A 524 -27.47 -12.26 -26.33
N TRP A 525 -28.72 -11.89 -26.05
CA TRP A 525 -29.05 -10.68 -25.32
C TRP A 525 -28.46 -10.70 -23.88
N THR A 526 -28.55 -11.84 -23.22
CA THR A 526 -27.98 -12.02 -21.88
C THR A 526 -26.46 -11.91 -21.91
N LEU A 527 -25.77 -12.54 -22.87
CA LEU A 527 -24.33 -12.40 -23.07
C LEU A 527 -23.92 -10.93 -23.26
N LYS A 528 -24.65 -10.18 -24.14
CA LYS A 528 -24.42 -8.75 -24.37
C LYS A 528 -24.61 -7.94 -23.07
N THR A 529 -25.72 -8.17 -22.41
CA THR A 529 -26.10 -7.41 -21.20
C THR A 529 -25.15 -7.65 -20.03
N VAL A 530 -24.81 -8.92 -19.78
CA VAL A 530 -23.90 -9.30 -18.68
C VAL A 530 -22.48 -8.82 -18.94
N LEU A 531 -21.99 -8.95 -20.19
CA LEU A 531 -20.68 -8.42 -20.56
C LEU A 531 -20.63 -6.90 -20.40
N ALA A 532 -21.63 -6.16 -20.89
CA ALA A 532 -21.68 -4.71 -20.76
C ALA A 532 -21.66 -4.27 -19.29
N ASN A 533 -22.47 -4.89 -18.42
CA ASN A 533 -22.46 -4.57 -16.99
C ASN A 533 -21.14 -4.96 -16.31
N GLY A 534 -20.58 -6.13 -16.65
CA GLY A 534 -19.27 -6.55 -16.16
C GLY A 534 -18.15 -5.60 -16.54
N LEU A 535 -18.16 -5.10 -17.78
CA LEU A 535 -17.20 -4.08 -18.25
C LEU A 535 -17.35 -2.74 -17.52
N LYS A 536 -18.59 -2.31 -17.28
CA LYS A 536 -18.87 -1.08 -16.50
C LYS A 536 -18.29 -1.19 -15.07
N LEU A 537 -18.47 -2.32 -14.41
CA LEU A 537 -17.92 -2.56 -13.07
C LEU A 537 -16.40 -2.72 -13.07
N LEU A 538 -15.80 -3.20 -14.16
CA LEU A 538 -14.36 -3.36 -14.32
C LEU A 538 -13.66 -2.04 -14.69
N HIS A 539 -14.34 -1.13 -15.38
CA HIS A 539 -13.78 0.06 -15.99
C HIS A 539 -12.96 0.96 -15.04
N PRO A 540 -13.38 1.22 -13.78
CA PRO A 540 -12.58 2.02 -12.85
C PRO A 540 -11.18 1.45 -12.59
N PHE A 541 -10.99 0.15 -12.76
CA PHE A 541 -9.75 -0.57 -12.52
C PHE A 541 -8.94 -0.81 -13.78
N MET A 542 -9.60 -1.19 -14.88
CA MET A 542 -9.00 -1.51 -16.18
C MET A 542 -9.68 -0.73 -17.32
N PRO A 543 -9.44 0.59 -17.41
CA PRO A 543 -10.19 1.46 -18.32
C PRO A 543 -9.94 1.19 -19.80
N PHE A 544 -8.72 0.77 -20.20
CA PHE A 544 -8.39 0.68 -21.61
C PHE A 544 -9.02 -0.52 -22.31
N VAL A 545 -8.83 -1.73 -21.75
CA VAL A 545 -9.40 -2.95 -22.34
C VAL A 545 -10.92 -2.95 -22.27
N SER A 546 -11.49 -2.40 -21.19
CA SER A 546 -12.94 -2.34 -21.02
C SER A 546 -13.60 -1.37 -22.00
N GLU A 547 -13.01 -0.20 -22.25
CA GLU A 547 -13.47 0.77 -23.25
C GLU A 547 -13.44 0.20 -24.66
N GLU A 548 -12.32 -0.40 -25.05
CA GLU A 548 -12.15 -0.97 -26.41
C GLU A 548 -13.19 -2.06 -26.69
N ILE A 549 -13.42 -2.93 -25.71
CA ILE A 549 -14.45 -3.98 -25.86
C ILE A 549 -15.86 -3.38 -25.88
N TYR A 550 -16.12 -2.41 -25.00
CA TYR A 550 -17.45 -1.80 -24.89
C TYR A 550 -17.84 -1.05 -26.15
N SER A 551 -16.94 -0.29 -26.74
CA SER A 551 -17.17 0.43 -28.00
C SER A 551 -17.53 -0.51 -29.15
N ALA A 552 -16.93 -1.71 -29.17
CA ALA A 552 -17.29 -2.73 -30.15
C ALA A 552 -18.64 -3.43 -29.84
N LEU A 553 -19.00 -3.55 -28.55
CA LEU A 553 -20.22 -4.23 -28.09
C LEU A 553 -21.46 -3.32 -28.19
N MET A 554 -21.29 -2.01 -27.95
CA MET A 554 -22.34 -0.98 -27.86
C MET A 554 -22.01 0.18 -28.82
N PRO A 555 -21.92 -0.04 -30.13
CA PRO A 555 -21.50 0.97 -31.09
C PRO A 555 -22.44 2.17 -31.20
N GLU A 556 -23.62 2.07 -30.61
CA GLU A 556 -24.63 3.14 -30.49
C GLU A 556 -24.34 4.12 -29.32
N GLU A 557 -23.49 3.77 -28.38
CA GLU A 557 -23.11 4.61 -27.23
C GLU A 557 -21.78 5.33 -27.52
N GLU A 558 -21.61 6.53 -26.99
CA GLU A 558 -20.42 7.36 -27.21
C GLU A 558 -19.16 6.75 -26.59
N SER A 559 -19.22 6.36 -25.34
CA SER A 559 -18.16 5.65 -24.63
C SER A 559 -18.68 5.00 -23.35
N LEU A 560 -17.94 4.00 -22.85
CA LEU A 560 -18.25 3.38 -21.57
C LEU A 560 -18.15 4.38 -20.41
N MET A 561 -17.20 5.30 -20.47
CA MET A 561 -17.00 6.33 -19.45
C MET A 561 -18.24 7.22 -19.28
N MET A 562 -19.00 7.47 -20.35
CA MET A 562 -20.22 8.27 -20.31
C MET A 562 -21.47 7.44 -19.97
N SER A 563 -21.34 6.14 -19.85
CA SER A 563 -22.46 5.26 -19.54
C SER A 563 -22.85 5.31 -18.07
N THR A 564 -24.10 4.94 -17.77
CA THR A 564 -24.58 4.88 -16.39
C THR A 564 -24.02 3.71 -15.62
N TRP A 565 -23.69 3.92 -14.34
CA TRP A 565 -23.26 2.86 -13.42
C TRP A 565 -24.37 1.81 -13.23
N PRO A 566 -24.05 0.50 -13.25
CA PRO A 566 -25.03 -0.57 -13.07
C PRO A 566 -25.77 -0.45 -11.73
N GLN A 567 -27.10 -0.50 -11.80
CA GLN A 567 -27.97 -0.45 -10.63
C GLN A 567 -28.59 -1.81 -10.36
N TYR A 568 -28.72 -2.18 -9.08
CA TYR A 568 -29.48 -3.37 -8.67
C TYR A 568 -30.95 -3.25 -9.08
N LYS A 569 -31.49 -4.34 -9.66
CA LYS A 569 -32.89 -4.45 -10.11
C LYS A 569 -33.56 -5.63 -9.43
N GLU A 570 -34.66 -5.39 -8.72
CA GLU A 570 -35.36 -6.46 -8.00
C GLU A 570 -35.93 -7.52 -8.95
N GLU A 571 -36.33 -7.13 -10.15
CA GLU A 571 -36.84 -8.05 -11.18
C GLU A 571 -35.78 -9.01 -11.74
N TRP A 572 -34.51 -8.79 -11.44
CA TRP A 572 -33.40 -9.70 -11.82
C TRP A 572 -32.93 -10.57 -10.64
N ASN A 573 -33.72 -10.69 -9.60
CA ASN A 573 -33.45 -11.59 -8.48
C ASN A 573 -34.08 -12.96 -8.72
N PHE A 574 -33.29 -13.88 -9.26
CA PHE A 574 -33.73 -15.22 -9.65
C PHE A 574 -33.16 -16.31 -8.72
N ALA A 575 -33.47 -16.24 -7.44
CA ALA A 575 -32.90 -17.13 -6.41
C ALA A 575 -33.18 -18.61 -6.66
N ALA A 576 -34.33 -18.96 -7.26
CA ALA A 576 -34.69 -20.36 -7.60
C ALA A 576 -33.77 -20.91 -8.69
N GLU A 577 -33.55 -20.15 -9.74
CA GLU A 577 -32.69 -20.54 -10.86
C GLU A 577 -31.20 -20.53 -10.43
N GLU A 578 -30.79 -19.62 -9.53
CA GLU A 578 -29.46 -19.69 -8.94
C GLU A 578 -29.23 -21.03 -8.20
N ASN A 579 -30.17 -21.43 -7.38
CA ASN A 579 -30.10 -22.72 -6.69
C ASN A 579 -29.93 -23.90 -7.64
N VAL A 580 -30.69 -23.93 -8.72
CA VAL A 580 -30.64 -25.02 -9.75
C VAL A 580 -29.27 -25.07 -10.42
N VAL A 581 -28.75 -23.92 -10.85
CA VAL A 581 -27.47 -23.86 -11.57
C VAL A 581 -26.30 -24.20 -10.65
N GLU A 582 -26.32 -23.75 -9.40
CA GLU A 582 -25.26 -24.08 -8.44
C GLU A 582 -25.21 -25.59 -8.14
N HIS A 583 -26.38 -26.25 -8.00
CA HIS A 583 -26.41 -27.71 -7.87
C HIS A 583 -25.86 -28.42 -9.12
N MET A 584 -26.22 -27.95 -10.30
CA MET A 584 -25.66 -28.53 -11.54
C MET A 584 -24.14 -28.30 -11.64
N LYS A 585 -23.62 -27.17 -11.19
CA LYS A 585 -22.18 -26.92 -11.12
C LYS A 585 -21.48 -27.91 -10.16
N GLU A 586 -22.08 -28.23 -9.02
CA GLU A 586 -21.59 -29.27 -8.12
C GLU A 586 -21.56 -30.64 -8.78
N VAL A 587 -22.65 -31.03 -9.47
CA VAL A 587 -22.73 -32.26 -10.23
C VAL A 587 -21.59 -32.34 -11.27
N ILE A 588 -21.43 -31.29 -12.09
CA ILE A 588 -20.40 -31.24 -13.12
C ILE A 588 -18.99 -31.36 -12.51
N ARG A 589 -18.71 -30.61 -11.40
CA ARG A 589 -17.42 -30.68 -10.68
C ARG A 589 -17.17 -32.09 -10.15
N GLY A 590 -18.18 -32.72 -9.52
CA GLY A 590 -18.08 -34.06 -9.00
C GLY A 590 -17.79 -35.11 -10.09
N VAL A 591 -18.50 -35.03 -11.22
CA VAL A 591 -18.25 -35.90 -12.36
C VAL A 591 -16.86 -35.70 -12.96
N ARG A 592 -16.40 -34.45 -13.12
CA ARG A 592 -15.06 -34.14 -13.62
C ARG A 592 -13.97 -34.70 -12.67
N ASN A 593 -14.13 -34.58 -11.36
CA ASN A 593 -13.19 -35.11 -10.37
C ASN A 593 -13.08 -36.64 -10.47
N VAL A 594 -14.21 -37.37 -10.50
CA VAL A 594 -14.20 -38.82 -10.67
C VAL A 594 -13.54 -39.24 -11.98
N ARG A 595 -13.86 -38.55 -13.08
CA ARG A 595 -13.24 -38.83 -14.39
C ARG A 595 -11.73 -38.60 -14.37
N ALA A 596 -11.26 -37.55 -13.65
CA ALA A 596 -9.84 -37.27 -13.48
C ALA A 596 -9.15 -38.32 -12.61
N GLU A 597 -9.73 -38.71 -11.48
CA GLU A 597 -9.23 -39.76 -10.59
C GLU A 597 -9.11 -41.13 -11.27
N MET A 598 -10.07 -41.43 -12.16
CA MET A 598 -10.10 -42.65 -12.94
C MET A 598 -9.30 -42.56 -14.25
N ASN A 599 -8.67 -41.42 -14.56
CA ASN A 599 -7.95 -41.15 -15.82
C ASN A 599 -8.78 -41.45 -17.06
N VAL A 600 -10.07 -41.07 -17.05
CA VAL A 600 -11.00 -41.27 -18.19
C VAL A 600 -10.61 -40.28 -19.30
N ALA A 601 -10.39 -40.81 -20.51
CA ALA A 601 -10.07 -39.96 -21.65
C ALA A 601 -11.19 -38.94 -21.94
N PRO A 602 -10.85 -37.66 -22.25
CA PRO A 602 -11.87 -36.63 -22.54
C PRO A 602 -12.85 -36.98 -23.66
N SER A 603 -12.42 -37.74 -24.66
CA SER A 603 -13.25 -38.22 -25.79
C SER A 603 -14.27 -39.28 -25.39
N ARG A 604 -14.10 -39.93 -24.24
CA ARG A 604 -15.00 -40.99 -23.80
C ARG A 604 -16.21 -40.40 -23.08
N LYS A 605 -17.38 -40.57 -23.66
CA LYS A 605 -18.66 -40.11 -23.08
C LYS A 605 -19.30 -41.26 -22.30
N ALA A 606 -19.98 -40.93 -21.20
CA ALA A 606 -20.71 -41.87 -20.35
C ALA A 606 -22.07 -41.28 -19.97
N LYS A 607 -23.07 -42.12 -19.73
CA LYS A 607 -24.35 -41.69 -19.15
C LYS A 607 -24.13 -41.20 -17.71
N ALA A 608 -24.87 -40.16 -17.32
CA ALA A 608 -24.92 -39.69 -15.96
C ALA A 608 -26.37 -39.78 -15.45
N PHE A 609 -26.58 -40.53 -14.36
CA PHE A 609 -27.86 -40.60 -13.66
C PHE A 609 -27.80 -39.68 -12.45
N ILE A 610 -28.66 -38.67 -12.42
CA ILE A 610 -28.78 -37.75 -11.28
C ILE A 610 -30.02 -38.15 -10.49
N VAL A 611 -29.85 -38.71 -9.31
CA VAL A 611 -30.93 -39.11 -8.41
C VAL A 611 -31.12 -38.00 -7.39
N CYS A 612 -32.29 -37.36 -7.45
CA CYS A 612 -32.68 -36.25 -6.60
C CYS A 612 -34.13 -36.42 -6.15
N GLU A 613 -34.38 -36.44 -4.85
CA GLU A 613 -35.72 -36.59 -4.28
C GLU A 613 -36.57 -35.32 -4.39
N ASN A 614 -35.94 -34.15 -4.37
CA ASN A 614 -36.62 -32.86 -4.45
C ASN A 614 -37.17 -32.62 -5.86
N GLU A 615 -38.49 -32.61 -6.00
CA GLU A 615 -39.16 -32.44 -7.29
C GLU A 615 -38.90 -31.11 -7.98
N THR A 616 -38.87 -30.00 -7.20
CA THR A 616 -38.60 -28.67 -7.74
C THR A 616 -37.19 -28.59 -8.31
N LEU A 617 -36.20 -29.11 -7.58
CA LEU A 617 -34.83 -29.16 -8.04
C LEU A 617 -34.67 -30.07 -9.27
N ARG A 618 -35.34 -31.24 -9.26
CA ARG A 618 -35.35 -32.18 -10.41
C ARG A 618 -35.84 -31.51 -11.68
N ASN A 619 -36.97 -30.80 -11.60
CA ASN A 619 -37.55 -30.10 -12.73
C ASN A 619 -36.61 -29.02 -13.28
N GLY A 620 -36.01 -28.23 -12.40
CA GLY A 620 -35.03 -27.21 -12.81
C GLY A 620 -33.76 -27.80 -13.44
N LEU A 621 -33.22 -28.90 -12.89
CA LEU A 621 -32.08 -29.62 -13.47
C LEU A 621 -32.41 -30.19 -14.85
N GLU A 622 -33.64 -30.67 -15.06
CA GLU A 622 -34.12 -31.17 -16.34
C GLU A 622 -34.08 -30.11 -17.46
N GLU A 623 -34.40 -28.85 -17.13
CA GLU A 623 -34.37 -27.72 -18.09
C GLU A 623 -32.95 -27.38 -18.59
N ILE A 624 -31.93 -27.61 -17.77
CA ILE A 624 -30.54 -27.23 -18.08
C ILE A 624 -29.64 -28.43 -18.43
N LYS A 625 -30.15 -29.66 -18.41
CA LYS A 625 -29.35 -30.88 -18.64
C LYS A 625 -28.65 -30.91 -19.99
N ILE A 626 -29.30 -30.43 -21.05
CA ILE A 626 -28.76 -30.48 -22.41
C ILE A 626 -27.53 -29.60 -22.55
N SER A 627 -27.60 -28.36 -22.04
CA SER A 627 -26.47 -27.43 -22.04
C SER A 627 -25.34 -27.90 -21.11
N SER A 628 -25.66 -28.70 -20.08
CA SER A 628 -24.70 -29.18 -19.08
C SER A 628 -23.97 -30.47 -19.50
N ALA A 629 -24.56 -31.28 -20.39
CA ALA A 629 -24.00 -32.56 -20.80
C ALA A 629 -22.58 -32.46 -21.41
N PRO A 630 -22.25 -31.49 -22.28
CA PRO A 630 -20.90 -31.31 -22.79
C PRO A 630 -19.87 -31.05 -21.71
N LEU A 631 -20.24 -30.30 -20.65
CA LEU A 631 -19.33 -29.87 -19.58
C LEU A 631 -18.86 -31.05 -18.71
N MET A 632 -19.60 -32.15 -18.65
CA MET A 632 -19.19 -33.36 -17.93
C MET A 632 -18.80 -34.52 -18.84
N ASN A 633 -18.75 -34.27 -20.16
CA ASN A 633 -18.57 -35.31 -21.19
C ASN A 633 -19.62 -36.45 -21.06
N ALA A 634 -20.87 -36.08 -20.77
CA ALA A 634 -21.97 -37.04 -20.74
C ALA A 634 -22.50 -37.34 -22.16
N SER A 635 -22.82 -38.60 -22.43
CA SER A 635 -23.58 -39.02 -23.64
C SER A 635 -25.05 -38.69 -23.46
N GLU A 636 -25.57 -38.80 -22.23
CA GLU A 636 -26.93 -38.54 -21.85
C GLU A 636 -26.98 -38.24 -20.35
N ILE A 637 -27.86 -37.34 -19.91
CA ILE A 637 -28.15 -37.09 -18.50
C ILE A 637 -29.58 -37.55 -18.23
N VAL A 638 -29.73 -38.47 -17.29
CA VAL A 638 -31.02 -38.98 -16.82
C VAL A 638 -31.24 -38.45 -15.41
N ILE A 639 -32.33 -37.70 -15.19
CA ILE A 639 -32.68 -37.12 -13.91
C ILE A 639 -33.92 -37.82 -13.37
N GLN A 640 -33.82 -38.39 -12.16
CA GLN A 640 -34.90 -39.26 -11.63
C GLN A 640 -34.95 -39.18 -10.08
N SER A 641 -36.04 -39.72 -9.51
CA SER A 641 -36.24 -39.68 -8.05
C SER A 641 -35.61 -40.86 -7.30
N ASP A 642 -35.31 -41.94 -8.00
CA ASP A 642 -34.81 -43.19 -7.44
C ASP A 642 -33.65 -43.77 -8.28
N LYS A 643 -33.22 -45.00 -7.97
CA LYS A 643 -32.11 -45.69 -8.67
C LYS A 643 -32.54 -46.61 -9.78
N GLU A 644 -33.72 -46.46 -10.33
CA GLU A 644 -34.20 -47.31 -11.42
C GLU A 644 -33.27 -47.19 -12.64
N GLY A 645 -32.86 -48.32 -13.20
CA GLY A 645 -31.95 -48.37 -14.35
C GLY A 645 -30.48 -48.06 -14.07
N VAL A 646 -30.09 -47.75 -12.84
CA VAL A 646 -28.70 -47.54 -12.44
C VAL A 646 -28.01 -48.90 -12.26
N ALA A 647 -26.83 -49.07 -12.90
CA ALA A 647 -26.06 -50.30 -12.77
C ALA A 647 -25.53 -50.46 -11.34
N GLU A 648 -25.50 -51.74 -10.83
CA GLU A 648 -25.01 -52.02 -9.48
C GLU A 648 -23.55 -51.63 -9.25
N ASP A 649 -22.75 -51.62 -10.31
CA ASP A 649 -21.31 -51.26 -10.29
C ASP A 649 -21.03 -49.78 -10.66
N ALA A 650 -22.08 -48.95 -10.76
CA ALA A 650 -21.94 -47.56 -11.08
C ALA A 650 -21.13 -46.81 -10.00
N VAL A 651 -20.24 -45.93 -10.43
CA VAL A 651 -19.50 -45.03 -9.52
C VAL A 651 -20.43 -43.93 -9.06
N SER A 652 -20.56 -43.71 -7.76
CA SER A 652 -21.42 -42.69 -7.19
C SER A 652 -20.61 -41.44 -6.74
N VAL A 653 -21.22 -40.28 -6.99
CA VAL A 653 -20.77 -38.97 -6.51
C VAL A 653 -21.89 -38.36 -5.70
N VAL A 654 -21.63 -38.11 -4.44
CA VAL A 654 -22.57 -37.43 -3.54
C VAL A 654 -22.37 -35.94 -3.66
N VAL A 655 -23.42 -35.21 -3.97
CA VAL A 655 -23.50 -33.75 -4.00
C VAL A 655 -24.64 -33.27 -3.10
N THR A 656 -24.81 -31.98 -2.94
CA THR A 656 -25.91 -31.42 -2.16
C THR A 656 -27.25 -31.83 -2.78
N ASP A 657 -28.15 -32.42 -2.00
CA ASP A 657 -29.51 -32.87 -2.37
C ASP A 657 -29.60 -33.84 -3.56
N ALA A 658 -28.47 -34.42 -4.01
CA ALA A 658 -28.49 -35.40 -5.11
C ALA A 658 -27.32 -36.40 -5.03
N VAL A 659 -27.49 -37.53 -5.71
CA VAL A 659 -26.40 -38.49 -5.94
C VAL A 659 -26.29 -38.76 -7.42
N VAL A 660 -25.09 -38.61 -7.96
CA VAL A 660 -24.82 -38.89 -9.39
C VAL A 660 -24.20 -40.26 -9.53
N TYR A 661 -24.71 -41.06 -10.48
CA TYR A 661 -24.20 -42.38 -10.79
C TYR A 661 -23.67 -42.43 -12.24
N LEU A 662 -22.48 -42.96 -12.39
CA LEU A 662 -21.78 -43.10 -13.67
C LEU A 662 -21.53 -44.60 -13.92
N PRO A 663 -22.08 -45.22 -14.98
CA PRO A 663 -21.83 -46.63 -15.26
C PRO A 663 -20.35 -46.90 -15.49
N LEU A 664 -19.76 -47.78 -14.69
CA LEU A 664 -18.31 -48.06 -14.72
C LEU A 664 -17.84 -48.57 -16.08
N ALA A 665 -18.67 -49.38 -16.73
CA ALA A 665 -18.39 -49.96 -18.06
C ALA A 665 -18.28 -48.90 -19.18
N GLU A 666 -18.90 -47.73 -18.99
CA GLU A 666 -18.80 -46.62 -19.95
C GLU A 666 -17.61 -45.72 -19.66
N LEU A 667 -17.13 -45.66 -18.39
CA LEU A 667 -15.99 -44.84 -17.99
C LEU A 667 -14.66 -45.49 -18.36
N VAL A 668 -14.50 -46.81 -18.17
CA VAL A 668 -13.22 -47.49 -18.27
C VAL A 668 -13.26 -48.53 -19.41
N ASP A 669 -12.26 -48.49 -20.27
CA ASP A 669 -11.96 -49.58 -21.17
C ASP A 669 -11.10 -50.60 -20.43
N PHE A 670 -11.74 -51.63 -19.90
CA PHE A 670 -11.05 -52.60 -19.05
C PHE A 670 -9.92 -53.32 -19.79
N GLU A 671 -10.03 -53.55 -21.10
CA GLU A 671 -8.96 -54.21 -21.87
C GLU A 671 -7.75 -53.26 -22.04
N GLN A 672 -8.00 -52.03 -22.43
CA GLN A 672 -6.92 -51.05 -22.57
C GLN A 672 -6.28 -50.68 -21.20
N GLU A 673 -7.10 -50.56 -20.14
CA GLU A 673 -6.56 -50.24 -18.80
C GLU A 673 -5.74 -51.42 -18.23
N ILE A 674 -6.18 -52.65 -18.43
CA ILE A 674 -5.38 -53.83 -18.06
C ILE A 674 -4.06 -53.86 -18.86
N GLU A 675 -4.09 -53.56 -20.15
CA GLU A 675 -2.89 -53.49 -20.97
C GLU A 675 -1.92 -52.38 -20.50
N ARG A 676 -2.48 -51.18 -20.16
CA ARG A 676 -1.74 -50.05 -19.60
C ARG A 676 -1.07 -50.43 -18.27
N LEU A 677 -1.87 -51.00 -17.35
CA LEU A 677 -1.36 -51.43 -16.03
C LEU A 677 -0.27 -52.51 -16.17
N LYS A 678 -0.40 -53.44 -17.10
CA LYS A 678 0.62 -54.44 -17.40
C LYS A 678 1.90 -53.82 -17.96
N LYS A 679 1.78 -52.80 -18.83
CA LYS A 679 2.97 -52.06 -19.31
C LYS A 679 3.64 -51.27 -18.19
N GLU A 680 2.87 -50.68 -17.28
CA GLU A 680 3.38 -49.96 -16.11
C GLU A 680 4.02 -50.91 -15.13
N GLU A 681 3.45 -52.10 -14.87
CA GLU A 681 4.01 -53.14 -14.05
C GLU A 681 5.38 -53.60 -14.61
N ALA A 682 5.44 -53.90 -15.93
CA ALA A 682 6.69 -54.31 -16.59
C ALA A 682 7.77 -53.23 -16.56
N LYS A 683 7.39 -51.96 -16.59
CA LYS A 683 8.32 -50.82 -16.42
C LYS A 683 8.86 -50.72 -14.98
N LEU A 684 8.00 -50.86 -13.99
CA LEU A 684 8.37 -50.84 -12.59
C LEU A 684 9.22 -52.06 -12.23
N GLU A 685 8.96 -53.26 -12.81
CA GLU A 685 9.80 -54.43 -12.65
C GLU A 685 11.24 -54.19 -13.13
N LYS A 686 11.40 -53.54 -14.30
CA LYS A 686 12.73 -53.17 -14.81
C LYS A 686 13.45 -52.20 -13.90
N GLU A 687 12.74 -51.16 -13.41
CA GLU A 687 13.35 -50.21 -12.48
C GLU A 687 13.71 -50.85 -11.13
N LEU A 688 12.85 -51.70 -10.58
CA LEU A 688 13.14 -52.45 -9.36
C LEU A 688 14.33 -53.38 -9.54
N ALA A 689 14.42 -54.10 -10.67
CA ALA A 689 15.55 -54.96 -11.00
C ALA A 689 16.86 -54.14 -11.13
N ARG A 690 16.81 -52.97 -11.77
CA ARG A 690 17.94 -52.07 -11.88
C ARG A 690 18.44 -51.58 -10.52
N VAL A 691 17.53 -51.08 -9.67
CA VAL A 691 17.87 -50.55 -8.33
C VAL A 691 18.34 -51.63 -7.40
N ASN A 692 17.70 -52.84 -7.42
CA ASN A 692 18.15 -53.98 -6.67
C ASN A 692 19.53 -54.47 -7.14
N GLY A 693 19.78 -54.48 -8.47
CA GLY A 693 21.08 -54.81 -9.02
C GLY A 693 22.20 -53.86 -8.60
N MET A 694 21.85 -52.55 -8.51
CA MET A 694 22.82 -51.56 -7.99
C MET A 694 23.08 -51.73 -6.50
N LEU A 695 22.04 -51.89 -5.70
CA LEU A 695 22.14 -52.08 -4.24
C LEU A 695 22.70 -53.47 -3.85
N GLY A 696 22.63 -54.49 -4.75
CA GLY A 696 23.25 -55.81 -4.59
C GLY A 696 24.71 -55.88 -5.06
N ASN A 697 25.26 -54.83 -5.67
CA ASN A 697 26.61 -54.79 -6.15
C ASN A 697 27.59 -54.32 -5.06
N GLU A 698 28.37 -55.22 -4.49
CA GLU A 698 29.36 -54.90 -3.43
C GLU A 698 30.36 -53.82 -3.84
N LYS A 699 30.75 -53.74 -5.12
CA LYS A 699 31.63 -52.67 -5.62
C LYS A 699 30.97 -51.31 -5.66
N PHE A 700 29.63 -51.24 -5.82
CA PHE A 700 28.89 -50.02 -5.76
C PHE A 700 28.73 -49.54 -4.31
N ILE A 701 28.30 -50.43 -3.41
CA ILE A 701 28.12 -50.12 -1.98
C ILE A 701 29.41 -49.68 -1.31
N SER A 702 30.55 -50.28 -1.67
CA SER A 702 31.85 -49.95 -1.07
C SER A 702 32.51 -48.68 -1.60
N LYS A 703 32.09 -48.15 -2.75
CA LYS A 703 32.72 -46.98 -3.42
C LYS A 703 31.81 -45.77 -3.61
N ALA A 704 30.50 -45.94 -3.56
CA ALA A 704 29.57 -44.84 -3.76
C ALA A 704 29.42 -43.96 -2.49
N PRO A 705 29.25 -42.66 -2.62
CA PRO A 705 28.92 -41.79 -1.48
C PRO A 705 27.62 -42.25 -0.77
N GLU A 706 27.58 -42.14 0.54
CA GLU A 706 26.43 -42.56 1.36
C GLU A 706 25.11 -41.90 0.93
N ALA A 707 25.17 -40.64 0.52
CA ALA A 707 24.02 -39.91 -0.04
C ALA A 707 23.43 -40.62 -1.28
N LYS A 708 24.29 -41.17 -2.16
CA LYS A 708 23.86 -41.90 -3.38
C LYS A 708 23.23 -43.23 -3.07
N ILE A 709 23.75 -43.93 -2.07
CA ILE A 709 23.21 -45.22 -1.59
C ILE A 709 21.81 -44.96 -0.98
N ASN A 710 21.64 -43.89 -0.18
CA ASN A 710 20.37 -43.54 0.42
C ASN A 710 19.34 -43.08 -0.63
N GLU A 711 19.78 -42.40 -1.68
CA GLU A 711 18.91 -42.04 -2.83
C GLU A 711 18.35 -43.28 -3.53
N GLU A 712 19.20 -44.28 -3.81
CA GLU A 712 18.78 -45.54 -4.47
C GLU A 712 17.92 -46.41 -3.53
N LYS A 713 18.14 -46.39 -2.21
CA LYS A 713 17.25 -47.05 -1.22
C LYS A 713 15.86 -46.38 -1.21
N ALA A 714 15.80 -45.05 -1.23
CA ALA A 714 14.51 -44.29 -1.29
C ALA A 714 13.76 -44.60 -2.62
N LYS A 715 14.50 -44.74 -3.73
CA LYS A 715 13.88 -45.17 -5.02
C LYS A 715 13.34 -46.60 -4.94
N LEU A 716 14.06 -47.52 -4.29
CA LEU A 716 13.58 -48.87 -4.10
C LEU A 716 12.28 -48.93 -3.34
N GLU A 717 12.20 -48.19 -2.20
CA GLU A 717 10.98 -48.12 -1.41
C GLU A 717 9.82 -47.53 -2.22
N LYS A 718 10.04 -46.40 -2.91
CA LYS A 718 9.08 -45.75 -3.76
C LYS A 718 8.56 -46.69 -4.86
N TYR A 719 9.45 -47.35 -5.61
CA TYR A 719 9.03 -48.24 -6.69
C TYR A 719 8.34 -49.51 -6.17
N THR A 720 8.68 -49.98 -4.97
CA THR A 720 8.01 -51.10 -4.33
C THR A 720 6.56 -50.71 -3.98
N GLN A 721 6.35 -49.54 -3.38
CA GLN A 721 5.02 -49.04 -3.09
C GLN A 721 4.18 -48.82 -4.36
N MET A 722 4.77 -48.25 -5.40
CA MET A 722 4.10 -48.09 -6.70
C MET A 722 3.75 -49.45 -7.32
N MET A 723 4.63 -50.42 -7.24
CA MET A 723 4.36 -51.78 -7.75
C MET A 723 3.19 -52.44 -7.03
N GLU A 724 3.14 -52.34 -5.69
CA GLU A 724 2.01 -52.86 -4.92
C GLU A 724 0.68 -52.17 -5.31
N GLN A 725 0.70 -50.87 -5.51
CA GLN A 725 -0.49 -50.12 -5.98
C GLN A 725 -0.96 -50.55 -7.36
N VAL A 726 -0.01 -50.71 -8.30
CA VAL A 726 -0.33 -51.21 -9.67
C VAL A 726 -0.87 -52.64 -9.60
N LYS A 727 -0.28 -53.55 -8.86
CA LYS A 727 -0.77 -54.92 -8.68
C LYS A 727 -2.15 -54.95 -8.03
N ARG A 728 -2.41 -54.13 -7.02
CA ARG A 728 -3.78 -54.00 -6.43
C ARG A 728 -4.80 -53.50 -7.44
N LYS A 729 -4.42 -52.48 -8.25
CA LYS A 729 -5.29 -51.95 -9.32
C LYS A 729 -5.53 -53.03 -10.39
N THR A 730 -4.52 -53.70 -10.89
CA THR A 730 -4.63 -54.78 -11.88
C THR A 730 -5.53 -55.94 -11.40
N CYS A 731 -5.36 -56.36 -10.14
CA CYS A 731 -6.20 -57.39 -9.53
C CYS A 731 -7.68 -56.92 -9.37
N ARG A 732 -7.89 -55.67 -9.04
CA ARG A 732 -9.25 -55.08 -8.90
C ARG A 732 -9.92 -54.95 -10.25
N THR A 733 -9.20 -54.47 -11.28
CA THR A 733 -9.68 -54.29 -12.65
C THR A 733 -9.96 -55.68 -13.33
N SER A 734 -9.14 -56.66 -13.08
CA SER A 734 -9.35 -58.02 -13.63
C SER A 734 -10.47 -58.83 -12.95
N LYS A 735 -10.82 -58.53 -11.68
CA LYS A 735 -11.94 -59.14 -10.97
C LYS A 735 -13.28 -58.60 -11.40
N ILE A 736 -13.33 -57.37 -12.02
CA ILE A 736 -14.50 -56.79 -12.69
C ILE A 736 -14.48 -57.27 -14.15
N SER A 737 -14.40 -58.57 -14.38
CA SER A 737 -14.10 -59.22 -15.67
C SER A 737 -15.30 -59.26 -16.63
N PRO A 738 -15.07 -59.31 -17.96
CA PRO A 738 -16.03 -59.31 -19.08
C PRO A 738 -17.11 -60.38 -19.07
N ALA A 739 -17.00 -61.40 -18.24
CA ALA A 739 -18.01 -62.48 -18.15
C ALA A 739 -19.40 -62.00 -17.68
N LYS A 740 -19.47 -60.86 -16.91
CA LYS A 740 -20.75 -60.25 -16.52
C LYS A 740 -21.29 -59.24 -17.54
N VAL A 741 -20.41 -58.61 -18.34
CA VAL A 741 -20.81 -57.60 -19.36
C VAL A 741 -21.51 -58.25 -20.57
N ARG A 742 -21.27 -59.53 -20.85
CA ARG A 742 -21.99 -60.28 -21.96
C ARG A 742 -23.44 -60.59 -21.64
N LYS A 743 -23.91 -60.32 -20.43
CA LYS A 743 -25.29 -60.61 -20.06
C LYS A 743 -26.26 -59.42 -20.28
N TYR A 744 -25.75 -58.27 -20.71
CA TYR A 744 -26.51 -57.02 -20.91
C TYR A 744 -26.19 -56.34 -22.26
N ARG A 745 -25.73 -57.12 -23.27
CA ARG A 745 -25.78 -56.72 -24.68
C ARG A 745 -27.03 -57.23 -25.35
#